data_0272637561d0b146413324650058ddb5
#
_entry.id   0272637561d0b146413324650058ddb5
#
_cell.length_a   1.000
_cell.length_b   1.000
_cell.length_c   1.000
_cell.angle_alpha   90.00
_cell.angle_beta   90.00
_cell.angle_gamma   90.00
#
_symmetry.space_group_name_H-M   'P 1'
#
loop_
_entity.id
_entity.type
_entity.pdbx_description
1 polymer ?
#
loop_
_entity_poly.entity_id
_entity_poly.type
_entity_poly.pdbx_seq_one_letter_code
_entity_poly.pdbx_strand_id
1 'polypeptide(L)'
;MRYASVYPLVTTRSLARSFTYAVPDGVGKGAVVSISLGGGRKRGVVVAVDDAAPADVVPSPVERVVDEVAPALVDLALWLAAYYGSTPGRALALVAPPKRARRGERPAPAERDSLVGEPPPPELREAQARAVERVVAGLDHRRGELFLLHGATGSGKTEVYLRACAAALERRRAAIVLVPEIALAPQTVGRLRARFGDRVAVLHSALTEAERRDERERIASGEAPIVVGARSAVFAPVADLGLICIDEEHDASYKQESDPRYDARTVAAKRAALEGAVAVYGSATPRPESWEWLERLDLGGRIAARLPPVRVVDLRREAGYPVSGPLLAELGAVAEEGGKAILLLTRRGIAPALHCRACGLTVRCENCDVSLVLHAASPRFLDGGRAALRRAGAARGDGRAAHLRCHHCGHREPAPETCGACDSPELARLGAGTQRLERELAERLPELERIRLDADAIGRPGALAQALARFARVERAVLIGTQMVAKGHHFAGVTLAAVVDADTTLGLPDFRAEEHAFQLLTQLAGRSGRGAPGRVLVQTFQPDARAIEYAARHDVSGFLAGERERRRELGYPPFRHLVRVVASAPGPTAPVRLLTELRDRLGEPNLLGPAPLLRLRGRHRAQLLAKTERPGRIAGRMAELLSSAAPAMRRADLRAVVDVDPQSL
;
A
#
# COMPACT_ATOMS: atom_id res chain seq x y z
N MET A 1 -38.54 22.89 17.27
CA MET A 1 -38.09 22.41 15.97
C MET A 1 -36.67 22.94 15.81
N ARG A 2 -35.71 22.07 15.55
CA ARG A 2 -34.28 22.43 15.42
C ARG A 2 -33.86 22.32 13.96
N TYR A 3 -32.72 22.91 13.62
CA TYR A 3 -32.22 22.96 12.26
C TYR A 3 -30.85 22.31 12.18
N ALA A 4 -30.65 21.45 11.18
CA ALA A 4 -29.40 20.73 11.04
C ALA A 4 -28.67 21.11 9.75
N SER A 5 -27.39 21.34 9.87
CA SER A 5 -26.47 21.41 8.71
C SER A 5 -26.12 20.00 8.27
N VAL A 6 -26.54 19.64 7.04
CA VAL A 6 -26.39 18.28 6.49
C VAL A 6 -25.52 18.28 5.25
N TYR A 7 -24.49 17.48 5.23
CA TYR A 7 -23.74 17.18 4.01
C TYR A 7 -24.32 15.95 3.31
N PRO A 8 -24.76 16.09 2.05
CA PRO A 8 -25.21 14.93 1.28
C PRO A 8 -24.05 13.99 0.95
N LEU A 9 -24.28 12.69 1.04
CA LEU A 9 -23.31 11.65 0.69
C LEU A 9 -23.26 11.46 -0.85
N VAL A 10 -22.78 12.48 -1.53
CA VAL A 10 -22.62 12.52 -3.00
C VAL A 10 -21.18 12.83 -3.39
N THR A 11 -20.77 12.36 -4.56
CA THR A 11 -19.41 12.50 -5.05
C THR A 11 -19.16 13.80 -5.84
N THR A 12 -20.23 14.52 -6.18
CA THR A 12 -20.19 15.69 -7.07
C THR A 12 -19.66 16.92 -6.32
N ARG A 13 -18.60 17.53 -6.81
CA ARG A 13 -17.98 18.74 -6.19
C ARG A 13 -18.92 19.94 -6.13
N SER A 14 -19.84 20.12 -7.09
CA SER A 14 -20.82 21.21 -7.07
C SER A 14 -21.83 21.13 -5.90
N LEU A 15 -21.94 19.97 -5.26
CA LEU A 15 -22.78 19.76 -4.08
C LEU A 15 -21.96 19.57 -2.80
N ALA A 16 -20.69 19.99 -2.80
CA ALA A 16 -19.78 19.86 -1.68
C ALA A 16 -19.99 20.96 -0.61
N ARG A 17 -21.25 21.29 -0.31
CA ARG A 17 -21.66 22.23 0.73
C ARG A 17 -22.69 21.59 1.65
N SER A 18 -22.84 22.11 2.84
CA SER A 18 -23.95 21.76 3.71
C SER A 18 -25.26 22.40 3.24
N PHE A 19 -26.35 21.75 3.54
CA PHE A 19 -27.71 22.24 3.33
C PHE A 19 -28.46 22.20 4.66
N THR A 20 -29.29 23.21 4.93
CA THR A 20 -30.06 23.30 6.16
C THR A 20 -31.37 22.57 6.01
N TYR A 21 -31.68 21.69 6.97
CA TYR A 21 -32.93 20.96 7.07
C TYR A 21 -33.53 21.12 8.45
N ALA A 22 -34.87 21.12 8.54
CA ALA A 22 -35.57 21.02 9.81
C ALA A 22 -35.49 19.56 10.32
N VAL A 23 -35.17 19.39 11.60
CA VAL A 23 -35.00 18.07 12.21
C VAL A 23 -35.88 17.92 13.47
N PRO A 24 -36.36 16.71 13.78
CA PRO A 24 -37.04 16.42 15.05
C PRO A 24 -36.12 16.66 16.24
N ASP A 25 -36.73 16.85 17.42
CA ASP A 25 -35.99 16.89 18.68
C ASP A 25 -35.28 15.55 18.89
N GLY A 26 -34.06 15.61 19.47
CA GLY A 26 -33.20 14.44 19.69
C GLY A 26 -32.26 14.10 18.54
N VAL A 27 -32.40 14.71 17.35
CA VAL A 27 -31.42 14.57 16.26
C VAL A 27 -30.19 15.41 16.59
N GLY A 28 -29.01 14.76 16.62
CA GLY A 28 -27.72 15.36 16.92
C GLY A 28 -26.71 15.23 15.78
N LYS A 29 -25.53 15.78 16.02
CA LYS A 29 -24.36 15.58 15.13
C LYS A 29 -24.05 14.11 15.00
N GLY A 30 -23.89 13.65 13.75
CA GLY A 30 -23.64 12.25 13.41
C GLY A 30 -24.88 11.52 12.88
N ALA A 31 -26.09 12.03 13.11
CA ALA A 31 -27.29 11.41 12.55
C ALA A 31 -27.19 11.30 11.02
N VAL A 32 -27.44 10.10 10.50
CA VAL A 32 -27.52 9.85 9.06
C VAL A 32 -28.99 9.95 8.68
N VAL A 33 -29.29 10.92 7.84
CA VAL A 33 -30.68 11.27 7.47
C VAL A 33 -30.96 11.00 6.00
N SER A 34 -32.22 10.69 5.68
CA SER A 34 -32.75 10.73 4.31
C SER A 34 -33.26 12.14 4.04
N ILE A 35 -32.78 12.74 2.97
CA ILE A 35 -33.11 14.10 2.55
C ILE A 35 -33.59 14.13 1.11
N SER A 36 -34.47 15.06 0.78
CA SER A 36 -34.81 15.39 -0.58
C SER A 36 -33.81 16.41 -1.15
N LEU A 37 -33.15 16.07 -2.25
CA LEU A 37 -32.16 16.95 -2.89
C LEU A 37 -32.21 16.77 -4.42
N GLY A 38 -32.51 17.86 -5.15
CA GLY A 38 -32.56 17.86 -6.62
C GLY A 38 -33.58 16.88 -7.20
N GLY A 39 -34.79 16.80 -6.62
CA GLY A 39 -35.88 15.93 -7.05
C GLY A 39 -35.70 14.44 -6.71
N GLY A 40 -34.67 14.07 -5.92
CA GLY A 40 -34.44 12.68 -5.53
C GLY A 40 -34.03 12.52 -4.07
N ARG A 41 -34.26 11.31 -3.54
CA ARG A 41 -33.82 10.96 -2.18
C ARG A 41 -32.33 10.70 -2.10
N LYS A 42 -31.67 11.34 -1.16
CA LYS A 42 -30.23 11.14 -0.85
C LYS A 42 -30.04 10.89 0.63
N ARG A 43 -28.95 10.23 0.98
CA ARG A 43 -28.48 10.18 2.38
C ARG A 43 -27.59 11.37 2.63
N GLY A 44 -27.66 11.91 3.84
CA GLY A 44 -26.75 12.95 4.34
C GLY A 44 -26.36 12.67 5.78
N VAL A 45 -25.30 13.33 6.24
CA VAL A 45 -24.85 13.29 7.63
C VAL A 45 -25.01 14.66 8.25
N VAL A 46 -25.63 14.71 9.42
CA VAL A 46 -25.74 15.92 10.24
C VAL A 46 -24.37 16.25 10.83
N VAL A 47 -23.90 17.46 10.59
CA VAL A 47 -22.58 17.94 11.11
C VAL A 47 -22.69 18.99 12.19
N ALA A 48 -23.80 19.71 12.22
CA ALA A 48 -24.13 20.68 13.27
C ALA A 48 -25.66 20.77 13.41
N VAL A 49 -26.13 21.19 14.59
CA VAL A 49 -27.55 21.45 14.87
C VAL A 49 -27.65 22.78 15.60
N ASP A 50 -28.55 23.64 15.12
CA ASP A 50 -28.79 24.99 15.59
C ASP A 50 -30.29 25.16 15.95
N ASP A 51 -30.57 26.09 16.86
CA ASP A 51 -31.95 26.38 17.28
C ASP A 51 -32.68 27.34 16.34
N ALA A 52 -31.96 28.01 15.44
CA ALA A 52 -32.52 28.92 14.43
C ALA A 52 -32.04 28.57 13.02
N ALA A 53 -32.93 28.71 12.04
CA ALA A 53 -32.55 28.62 10.63
C ALA A 53 -31.84 29.90 10.16
N PRO A 54 -30.91 29.83 9.17
CA PRO A 54 -30.42 31.02 8.50
C PRO A 54 -31.57 31.83 7.90
N ALA A 55 -31.48 33.18 7.97
CA ALA A 55 -32.58 34.07 7.60
C ALA A 55 -33.07 33.94 6.15
N ASP A 56 -32.16 33.51 5.24
CA ASP A 56 -32.43 33.44 3.80
C ASP A 56 -32.82 32.01 3.34
N VAL A 57 -33.09 31.07 4.28
CA VAL A 57 -33.34 29.67 3.96
C VAL A 57 -34.68 29.23 4.55
N VAL A 58 -35.56 28.63 3.73
CA VAL A 58 -36.73 27.90 4.19
C VAL A 58 -36.37 26.40 4.24
N PRO A 59 -36.06 25.85 5.42
CA PRO A 59 -35.57 24.48 5.54
C PRO A 59 -36.70 23.47 5.29
N SER A 60 -36.45 22.53 4.37
CA SER A 60 -37.32 21.36 4.22
C SER A 60 -37.07 20.40 5.40
N PRO A 61 -38.08 19.61 5.83
CA PRO A 61 -37.86 18.60 6.87
C PRO A 61 -37.02 17.43 6.33
N VAL A 62 -36.25 16.79 7.21
CA VAL A 62 -35.65 15.48 6.90
C VAL A 62 -36.78 14.44 6.80
N GLU A 63 -36.65 13.49 5.87
CA GLU A 63 -37.67 12.45 5.71
C GLU A 63 -37.65 11.45 6.88
N ARG A 64 -36.48 11.03 7.31
CA ARG A 64 -36.24 10.12 8.46
C ARG A 64 -34.78 10.08 8.85
N VAL A 65 -34.51 9.73 10.10
CA VAL A 65 -33.19 9.28 10.57
C VAL A 65 -33.03 7.81 10.19
N VAL A 66 -31.93 7.44 9.57
CA VAL A 66 -31.68 6.08 9.06
C VAL A 66 -30.58 5.33 9.80
N ASP A 67 -29.65 6.08 10.40
CA ASP A 67 -28.49 5.52 11.10
C ASP A 67 -27.74 6.62 11.88
N GLU A 68 -26.61 6.28 12.51
CA GLU A 68 -25.78 7.23 13.26
C GLU A 68 -24.28 6.96 13.03
N VAL A 69 -23.48 8.02 13.10
CA VAL A 69 -22.02 8.02 13.08
C VAL A 69 -21.53 8.74 14.33
N ALA A 70 -20.57 8.18 15.05
CA ALA A 70 -19.98 8.83 16.21
C ALA A 70 -19.49 10.24 15.86
N PRO A 71 -19.77 11.28 16.69
CA PRO A 71 -19.38 12.67 16.42
C PRO A 71 -17.89 12.84 16.13
N ALA A 72 -17.01 12.11 16.82
CA ALA A 72 -15.57 12.14 16.58
C ALA A 72 -15.20 11.66 15.15
N LEU A 73 -15.91 10.67 14.61
CA LEU A 73 -15.71 10.21 13.22
C LEU A 73 -16.23 11.22 12.19
N VAL A 74 -17.27 11.99 12.53
CA VAL A 74 -17.72 13.13 11.68
C VAL A 74 -16.64 14.19 11.63
N ASP A 75 -16.06 14.57 12.79
CA ASP A 75 -14.96 15.54 12.84
C ASP A 75 -13.73 15.06 12.08
N LEU A 76 -13.39 13.79 12.24
CA LEU A 76 -12.29 13.15 11.50
C LEU A 76 -12.53 13.22 9.99
N ALA A 77 -13.76 12.94 9.52
CA ALA A 77 -14.09 12.98 8.10
C ALA A 77 -14.05 14.42 7.53
N LEU A 78 -14.54 15.40 8.27
CA LEU A 78 -14.48 16.81 7.86
C LEU A 78 -13.03 17.32 7.81
N TRP A 79 -12.23 16.98 8.82
CA TRP A 79 -10.80 17.28 8.80
C TRP A 79 -10.10 16.63 7.60
N LEU A 80 -10.41 15.36 7.33
CA LEU A 80 -9.83 14.63 6.20
C LEU A 80 -10.17 15.29 4.86
N ALA A 81 -11.42 15.73 4.67
CA ALA A 81 -11.82 16.44 3.47
C ALA A 81 -11.00 17.73 3.27
N ALA A 82 -10.84 18.52 4.33
CA ALA A 82 -10.07 19.75 4.30
C ALA A 82 -8.58 19.51 4.06
N TYR A 83 -7.99 18.55 4.80
CA TYR A 83 -6.55 18.26 4.75
C TYR A 83 -6.10 17.70 3.39
N TYR A 84 -6.90 16.82 2.79
CA TYR A 84 -6.56 16.18 1.50
C TYR A 84 -7.20 16.85 0.28
N GLY A 85 -7.86 17.99 0.44
CA GLY A 85 -8.51 18.71 -0.66
C GLY A 85 -9.64 17.90 -1.34
N SER A 86 -10.32 17.05 -0.57
CA SER A 86 -11.47 16.26 -1.02
C SER A 86 -12.79 16.95 -0.68
N THR A 87 -13.92 16.28 -0.97
CA THR A 87 -15.24 16.81 -0.62
C THR A 87 -15.73 16.22 0.70
N PRO A 88 -16.44 16.99 1.55
CA PRO A 88 -17.02 16.46 2.79
C PRO A 88 -17.91 15.22 2.57
N GLY A 89 -18.72 15.21 1.50
CA GLY A 89 -19.58 14.07 1.20
C GLY A 89 -18.83 12.78 0.91
N ARG A 90 -17.65 12.84 0.25
CA ARG A 90 -16.77 11.68 0.03
C ARG A 90 -16.11 11.21 1.31
N ALA A 91 -15.62 12.15 2.10
CA ALA A 91 -14.98 11.82 3.38
C ALA A 91 -15.97 11.22 4.38
N LEU A 92 -17.17 11.81 4.51
CA LEU A 92 -18.24 11.28 5.35
C LEU A 92 -18.72 9.89 4.89
N ALA A 93 -18.65 9.59 3.59
CA ALA A 93 -18.96 8.25 3.08
C ALA A 93 -18.00 7.15 3.58
N LEU A 94 -16.78 7.49 4.02
CA LEU A 94 -15.84 6.53 4.61
C LEU A 94 -16.28 6.05 6.00
N VAL A 95 -16.96 6.91 6.75
CA VAL A 95 -17.40 6.64 8.13
C VAL A 95 -18.88 6.26 8.23
N ALA A 96 -19.69 6.70 7.27
CA ALA A 96 -21.13 6.41 7.26
C ALA A 96 -21.39 4.91 7.06
N PRO A 97 -22.41 4.34 7.75
CA PRO A 97 -22.84 2.97 7.53
C PRO A 97 -23.24 2.72 6.07
N PRO A 98 -23.02 1.51 5.53
CA PRO A 98 -23.50 1.17 4.18
C PRO A 98 -25.02 1.26 4.10
N LYS A 99 -25.56 1.35 2.88
CA LYS A 99 -27.02 1.29 2.69
C LYS A 99 -27.55 -0.05 3.20
N ARG A 100 -28.63 -0.04 3.99
CA ARG A 100 -29.29 -1.28 4.39
C ARG A 100 -29.81 -1.98 3.13
N ALA A 101 -29.30 -3.17 2.81
CA ALA A 101 -29.91 -4.06 1.86
C ALA A 101 -31.20 -4.65 2.48
N ARG A 102 -32.18 -5.05 1.65
CA ARG A 102 -33.31 -5.87 2.13
C ARG A 102 -32.74 -7.10 2.86
N ARG A 103 -33.32 -7.45 4.01
CA ARG A 103 -32.96 -8.66 4.78
C ARG A 103 -32.97 -9.87 3.84
N GLY A 104 -31.80 -10.36 3.44
CA GLY A 104 -31.59 -11.72 2.99
C GLY A 104 -31.23 -12.55 4.22
N GLU A 105 -31.43 -13.87 4.13
CA GLU A 105 -31.02 -14.81 5.15
C GLU A 105 -29.55 -14.57 5.54
N ARG A 106 -29.28 -14.61 6.82
CA ARG A 106 -27.94 -14.52 7.37
C ARG A 106 -27.10 -15.65 6.74
N PRO A 107 -26.02 -15.37 6.03
CA PRO A 107 -25.10 -16.43 5.62
C PRO A 107 -24.62 -17.15 6.90
N ALA A 108 -24.55 -18.48 6.84
CA ALA A 108 -23.90 -19.24 7.91
C ALA A 108 -22.49 -18.63 8.14
N PRO A 109 -22.04 -18.48 9.40
CA PRO A 109 -20.71 -17.98 9.69
C PRO A 109 -19.73 -18.83 8.87
N ALA A 110 -18.94 -18.19 7.99
CA ALA A 110 -17.85 -18.85 7.30
C ALA A 110 -17.05 -19.64 8.35
N GLU A 111 -16.74 -20.90 8.07
CA GLU A 111 -15.92 -21.73 8.96
C GLU A 111 -14.70 -20.89 9.36
N ARG A 112 -14.69 -20.50 10.60
CA ARG A 112 -13.62 -19.66 11.16
C ARG A 112 -12.46 -20.61 11.35
N ASP A 113 -11.58 -20.69 10.33
CA ASP A 113 -10.34 -21.46 10.39
C ASP A 113 -9.68 -21.19 11.75
N SER A 114 -9.73 -22.20 12.61
CA SER A 114 -9.08 -22.21 13.91
C SER A 114 -7.58 -22.42 13.69
N LEU A 115 -6.91 -21.39 13.18
CA LEU A 115 -5.46 -21.38 13.22
C LEU A 115 -5.07 -21.23 14.69
N VAL A 116 -4.61 -22.34 15.25
CA VAL A 116 -4.03 -22.37 16.59
C VAL A 116 -2.82 -21.42 16.58
N GLY A 117 -2.97 -20.27 17.20
CA GLY A 117 -1.86 -19.34 17.39
C GLY A 117 -0.83 -19.94 18.36
N GLU A 118 0.44 -19.62 18.16
CA GLU A 118 1.45 -19.93 19.16
C GLU A 118 1.06 -19.35 20.51
N PRO A 119 1.25 -20.09 21.62
CA PRO A 119 1.00 -19.55 22.94
C PRO A 119 1.88 -18.30 23.16
N PRO A 120 1.42 -17.31 23.93
CA PRO A 120 2.25 -16.15 24.24
C PRO A 120 3.52 -16.57 24.95
N PRO A 121 4.66 -15.90 24.71
CA PRO A 121 5.87 -16.16 25.47
C PRO A 121 5.57 -15.96 26.96
N PRO A 122 6.09 -16.82 27.85
CA PRO A 122 5.78 -16.76 29.30
C PRO A 122 6.27 -15.44 29.92
N GLU A 123 7.37 -14.89 29.42
CA GLU A 123 7.97 -13.65 29.89
C GLU A 123 8.32 -12.71 28.73
N LEU A 124 8.08 -11.41 28.94
CA LEU A 124 8.55 -10.36 28.03
C LEU A 124 10.04 -10.09 28.27
N ARG A 125 10.77 -9.87 27.19
CA ARG A 125 12.12 -9.28 27.32
C ARG A 125 12.00 -7.87 27.91
N GLU A 126 13.04 -7.41 28.59
CA GLU A 126 13.08 -6.10 29.25
C GLU A 126 12.67 -4.96 28.30
N ALA A 127 13.18 -4.94 27.06
CA ALA A 127 12.82 -3.92 26.07
C ALA A 127 11.34 -4.00 25.65
N GLN A 128 10.76 -5.20 25.58
CA GLN A 128 9.33 -5.36 25.32
C GLN A 128 8.48 -4.90 26.50
N ALA A 129 8.88 -5.25 27.74
CA ALA A 129 8.21 -4.83 28.95
C ALA A 129 8.18 -3.30 29.07
N ARG A 130 9.31 -2.64 28.91
CA ARG A 130 9.39 -1.16 28.88
C ARG A 130 8.51 -0.54 27.81
N ALA A 131 8.48 -1.13 26.59
CA ALA A 131 7.62 -0.64 25.54
C ALA A 131 6.14 -0.76 25.87
N VAL A 132 5.71 -1.90 26.46
CA VAL A 132 4.35 -2.10 26.92
C VAL A 132 3.98 -1.11 28.03
N GLU A 133 4.84 -0.96 29.06
CA GLU A 133 4.64 0.00 30.15
C GLU A 133 4.44 1.43 29.63
N ARG A 134 5.27 1.85 28.67
CA ARG A 134 5.16 3.19 28.09
C ARG A 134 3.87 3.40 27.30
N VAL A 135 3.45 2.39 26.52
CA VAL A 135 2.16 2.43 25.80
C VAL A 135 0.99 2.45 26.78
N VAL A 136 1.04 1.65 27.84
CA VAL A 136 0.02 1.60 28.89
C VAL A 136 -0.11 2.94 29.62
N ALA A 137 1.02 3.56 29.97
CA ALA A 137 1.00 4.91 30.54
C ALA A 137 0.31 5.92 29.60
N GLY A 138 0.56 5.82 28.29
CA GLY A 138 -0.12 6.65 27.30
C GLY A 138 -1.64 6.44 27.24
N LEU A 139 -2.10 5.18 27.44
CA LEU A 139 -3.56 4.88 27.55
C LEU A 139 -4.22 5.60 28.73
N ASP A 140 -3.50 5.69 29.84
CA ASP A 140 -3.98 6.37 31.06
C ASP A 140 -3.99 7.89 30.92
N HIS A 141 -3.02 8.45 30.21
CA HIS A 141 -2.93 9.90 29.97
C HIS A 141 -4.05 10.47 29.09
N ARG A 142 -4.61 9.69 28.18
CA ARG A 142 -5.66 10.10 27.20
C ARG A 142 -5.31 11.36 26.38
N ARG A 143 -4.05 11.52 25.98
CA ARG A 143 -3.54 12.73 25.31
C ARG A 143 -3.28 12.58 23.82
N GLY A 144 -3.55 11.42 23.22
CA GLY A 144 -3.29 11.17 21.80
C GLY A 144 -1.80 10.93 21.52
N GLU A 145 -1.10 10.22 22.40
CA GLU A 145 0.35 9.96 22.27
C GLU A 145 0.67 9.03 21.10
N LEU A 146 1.82 9.30 20.45
CA LEU A 146 2.26 8.59 19.25
C LEU A 146 3.65 7.98 19.49
N PHE A 147 3.79 6.67 19.24
CA PHE A 147 5.03 5.93 19.44
C PHE A 147 5.49 5.23 18.17
N LEU A 148 6.81 5.21 17.95
CA LEU A 148 7.44 4.35 16.97
C LEU A 148 8.01 3.10 17.69
N LEU A 149 7.38 1.94 17.47
CA LEU A 149 7.89 0.66 17.96
C LEU A 149 8.89 0.11 16.94
N HIS A 150 10.17 0.38 17.17
CA HIS A 150 11.28 -0.05 16.31
C HIS A 150 11.89 -1.35 16.79
N GLY A 151 12.14 -2.26 15.86
CA GLY A 151 12.86 -3.50 16.17
C GLY A 151 12.94 -4.41 14.95
N ALA A 152 14.02 -5.18 14.85
CA ALA A 152 14.25 -6.08 13.73
C ALA A 152 13.06 -7.02 13.46
N THR A 153 12.98 -7.56 12.24
CA THR A 153 11.99 -8.60 11.94
C THR A 153 12.19 -9.80 12.86
N GLY A 154 11.18 -10.15 13.66
CA GLY A 154 11.29 -11.19 14.69
C GLY A 154 11.74 -10.69 16.07
N SER A 155 11.73 -9.39 16.33
CA SER A 155 11.97 -8.79 17.66
C SER A 155 10.78 -8.92 18.62
N GLY A 156 9.63 -9.39 18.15
CA GLY A 156 8.42 -9.58 18.98
C GLY A 156 7.50 -8.36 19.03
N LYS A 157 7.51 -7.46 18.06
CA LYS A 157 6.57 -6.34 17.95
C LYS A 157 5.10 -6.74 18.15
N THR A 158 4.70 -7.87 17.54
CA THR A 158 3.34 -8.39 17.64
C THR A 158 2.93 -8.68 19.09
N GLU A 159 3.84 -9.20 19.94
CA GLU A 159 3.53 -9.43 21.35
C GLU A 159 3.29 -8.12 22.10
N VAL A 160 4.03 -7.06 21.78
CA VAL A 160 3.77 -5.73 22.35
C VAL A 160 2.38 -5.24 21.97
N TYR A 161 1.94 -5.43 20.70
CA TYR A 161 0.58 -5.08 20.30
C TYR A 161 -0.48 -5.90 21.06
N LEU A 162 -0.28 -7.21 21.22
CA LEU A 162 -1.19 -8.08 21.95
C LEU A 162 -1.35 -7.64 23.41
N ARG A 163 -0.24 -7.32 24.09
CA ARG A 163 -0.24 -6.81 25.46
C ARG A 163 -0.91 -5.44 25.56
N ALA A 164 -0.64 -4.55 24.62
CA ALA A 164 -1.26 -3.23 24.56
C ALA A 164 -2.78 -3.33 24.30
N CYS A 165 -3.22 -4.24 23.44
CA CYS A 165 -4.65 -4.53 23.24
C CYS A 165 -5.31 -5.05 24.53
N ALA A 166 -4.66 -5.98 25.24
CA ALA A 166 -5.17 -6.47 26.53
C ALA A 166 -5.33 -5.33 27.54
N ALA A 167 -4.32 -4.48 27.69
CA ALA A 167 -4.35 -3.33 28.58
C ALA A 167 -5.43 -2.29 28.22
N ALA A 168 -5.70 -2.09 26.91
CA ALA A 168 -6.80 -1.24 26.47
C ALA A 168 -8.16 -1.84 26.87
N LEU A 169 -8.34 -3.15 26.70
CA LEU A 169 -9.58 -3.84 27.08
C LEU A 169 -9.83 -3.86 28.59
N GLU A 170 -8.79 -3.98 29.41
CA GLU A 170 -8.89 -3.86 30.88
C GLU A 170 -9.43 -2.48 31.28
N ARG A 171 -9.12 -1.45 30.49
CA ARG A 171 -9.62 -0.08 30.62
C ARG A 171 -10.97 0.16 29.95
N ARG A 172 -11.61 -0.91 29.45
CA ARG A 172 -12.87 -0.87 28.69
C ARG A 172 -12.78 0.00 27.43
N ARG A 173 -11.57 0.12 26.85
CA ARG A 173 -11.33 0.86 25.63
C ARG A 173 -11.07 -0.09 24.46
N ALA A 174 -11.52 0.30 23.28
CA ALA A 174 -11.36 -0.49 22.07
C ALA A 174 -9.95 -0.31 21.46
N ALA A 175 -9.55 -1.29 20.63
CA ALA A 175 -8.28 -1.27 19.92
C ALA A 175 -8.48 -1.52 18.43
N ILE A 176 -7.69 -0.84 17.60
CA ILE A 176 -7.60 -1.05 16.14
C ILE A 176 -6.18 -1.50 15.80
N VAL A 177 -6.04 -2.59 15.08
CA VAL A 177 -4.76 -3.07 14.56
C VAL A 177 -4.78 -2.99 13.04
N LEU A 178 -4.04 -2.04 12.49
CA LEU A 178 -3.88 -1.90 11.05
C LEU A 178 -2.73 -2.77 10.57
N VAL A 179 -2.98 -3.53 9.51
CA VAL A 179 -1.97 -4.38 8.87
C VAL A 179 -1.97 -4.11 7.36
N PRO A 180 -0.83 -4.25 6.65
CA PRO A 180 -0.82 -4.20 5.19
C PRO A 180 -1.76 -5.26 4.59
N GLU A 181 -2.45 -4.94 3.50
CA GLU A 181 -3.52 -5.79 2.93
C GLU A 181 -3.07 -7.23 2.66
N ILE A 182 -1.81 -7.43 2.28
CA ILE A 182 -1.21 -8.75 2.05
C ILE A 182 -0.95 -9.52 3.37
N ALA A 183 -0.73 -8.80 4.47
CA ALA A 183 -0.46 -9.36 5.79
C ALA A 183 -1.72 -9.71 6.59
N LEU A 184 -2.91 -9.46 6.07
CA LEU A 184 -4.16 -10.10 6.55
C LEU A 184 -4.13 -11.62 6.33
N ALA A 185 -2.97 -12.14 5.89
CA ALA A 185 -2.65 -13.53 5.95
C ALA A 185 -2.93 -14.11 7.37
N PRO A 186 -3.30 -15.35 7.43
CA PRO A 186 -3.85 -16.04 8.61
C PRO A 186 -3.10 -15.81 9.92
N GLN A 187 -1.82 -15.47 9.87
CA GLN A 187 -0.94 -15.42 11.05
C GLN A 187 -1.25 -14.30 12.05
N THR A 188 -1.43 -13.04 11.60
CA THR A 188 -1.68 -11.92 12.54
C THR A 188 -3.10 -12.00 13.10
N VAL A 189 -4.08 -12.28 12.24
CA VAL A 189 -5.47 -12.50 12.64
C VAL A 189 -5.56 -13.72 13.56
N GLY A 190 -4.87 -14.83 13.22
CA GLY A 190 -4.85 -16.04 14.03
C GLY A 190 -4.29 -15.81 15.43
N ARG A 191 -3.20 -15.06 15.59
CA ARG A 191 -2.63 -14.71 16.90
C ARG A 191 -3.57 -13.86 17.75
N LEU A 192 -4.24 -12.87 17.14
CA LEU A 192 -5.21 -12.06 17.83
C LEU A 192 -6.44 -12.89 18.26
N ARG A 193 -6.98 -13.73 17.38
CA ARG A 193 -8.09 -14.63 17.70
C ARG A 193 -7.72 -15.68 18.75
N ALA A 194 -6.52 -16.24 18.68
CA ALA A 194 -6.04 -17.18 19.70
C ALA A 194 -5.97 -16.55 21.09
N ARG A 195 -5.64 -15.25 21.19
CA ARG A 195 -5.54 -14.51 22.45
C ARG A 195 -6.88 -13.97 22.96
N PHE A 196 -7.76 -13.49 22.06
CA PHE A 196 -8.94 -12.71 22.40
C PHE A 196 -10.27 -13.34 21.95
N GLY A 197 -10.22 -14.46 21.24
CA GLY A 197 -11.42 -15.18 20.79
C GLY A 197 -12.32 -14.35 19.87
N ASP A 198 -13.61 -14.44 20.10
CA ASP A 198 -14.65 -13.75 19.33
C ASP A 198 -14.70 -12.22 19.54
N ARG A 199 -13.90 -11.70 20.48
CA ARG A 199 -13.76 -10.24 20.70
C ARG A 199 -12.99 -9.54 19.57
N VAL A 200 -12.59 -10.28 18.54
CA VAL A 200 -11.84 -9.77 17.36
C VAL A 200 -12.74 -9.71 16.14
N ALA A 201 -12.93 -8.53 15.58
CA ALA A 201 -13.53 -8.30 14.27
C ALA A 201 -12.45 -8.14 13.20
N VAL A 202 -12.73 -8.61 11.96
CA VAL A 202 -11.77 -8.53 10.85
C VAL A 202 -12.38 -7.77 9.68
N LEU A 203 -11.71 -6.68 9.25
CA LEU A 203 -12.17 -5.83 8.13
C LEU A 203 -11.15 -5.86 6.98
N HIS A 204 -11.51 -6.47 5.85
CA HIS A 204 -10.67 -6.49 4.64
C HIS A 204 -11.48 -6.41 3.35
N SER A 205 -10.78 -6.19 2.22
CA SER A 205 -11.40 -5.98 0.90
C SER A 205 -12.12 -7.21 0.34
N ALA A 206 -11.73 -8.41 0.73
CA ALA A 206 -12.32 -9.66 0.25
C ALA A 206 -13.64 -10.04 0.96
N LEU A 207 -14.05 -9.34 2.03
CA LEU A 207 -15.36 -9.54 2.65
C LEU A 207 -16.47 -9.15 1.70
N THR A 208 -17.52 -9.96 1.65
CA THR A 208 -18.79 -9.61 1.02
C THR A 208 -19.44 -8.42 1.72
N GLU A 209 -20.40 -7.76 1.08
CA GLU A 209 -21.11 -6.65 1.72
C GLU A 209 -21.89 -7.07 2.97
N ALA A 210 -22.40 -8.31 3.00
CA ALA A 210 -23.08 -8.88 4.15
C ALA A 210 -22.13 -9.10 5.33
N GLU A 211 -21.03 -9.82 5.12
CA GLU A 211 -20.00 -10.05 6.14
C GLU A 211 -19.43 -8.75 6.70
N ARG A 212 -19.16 -7.78 5.82
CA ARG A 212 -18.66 -6.46 6.25
C ARG A 212 -19.67 -5.72 7.12
N ARG A 213 -20.96 -5.89 6.87
CA ARG A 213 -22.03 -5.31 7.69
C ARG A 213 -22.09 -5.97 9.05
N ASP A 214 -22.09 -7.30 9.09
CA ASP A 214 -22.13 -8.08 10.32
C ASP A 214 -20.93 -7.76 11.22
N GLU A 215 -19.73 -7.69 10.68
CA GLU A 215 -18.54 -7.26 11.43
C GLU A 215 -18.66 -5.81 11.93
N ARG A 216 -19.22 -4.89 11.12
CA ARG A 216 -19.45 -3.50 11.59
C ARG A 216 -20.51 -3.40 12.70
N GLU A 217 -21.55 -4.21 12.67
CA GLU A 217 -22.56 -4.29 13.73
C GLU A 217 -21.94 -4.82 15.03
N ARG A 218 -21.11 -5.87 14.97
CA ARG A 218 -20.37 -6.40 16.13
C ARG A 218 -19.39 -5.38 16.72
N ILE A 219 -18.74 -4.58 15.88
CA ILE A 219 -17.85 -3.50 16.32
C ILE A 219 -18.65 -2.40 16.99
N ALA A 220 -19.72 -1.93 16.38
CA ALA A 220 -20.54 -0.82 16.89
C ALA A 220 -21.28 -1.18 18.17
N SER A 221 -21.71 -2.44 18.34
CA SER A 221 -22.34 -2.94 19.58
C SER A 221 -21.35 -3.15 20.73
N GLY A 222 -20.03 -3.13 20.46
CA GLY A 222 -18.99 -3.44 21.44
C GLY A 222 -18.78 -4.94 21.70
N GLU A 223 -19.44 -5.83 20.95
CA GLU A 223 -19.20 -7.28 21.00
C GLU A 223 -17.76 -7.62 20.57
N ALA A 224 -17.24 -6.91 19.57
CA ALA A 224 -15.87 -7.07 19.08
C ALA A 224 -15.06 -5.77 19.25
N PRO A 225 -14.54 -5.50 20.44
CA PRO A 225 -13.79 -4.26 20.72
C PRO A 225 -12.39 -4.21 20.12
N ILE A 226 -11.86 -5.32 19.58
CA ILE A 226 -10.61 -5.35 18.83
C ILE A 226 -10.93 -5.47 17.34
N VAL A 227 -10.44 -4.52 16.55
CA VAL A 227 -10.62 -4.52 15.10
C VAL A 227 -9.28 -4.74 14.42
N VAL A 228 -9.18 -5.77 13.60
CA VAL A 228 -8.02 -5.99 12.71
C VAL A 228 -8.42 -5.69 11.28
N GLY A 229 -7.60 -4.94 10.57
CA GLY A 229 -7.93 -4.71 9.19
C GLY A 229 -6.87 -3.94 8.40
N ALA A 230 -7.13 -3.84 7.10
CA ALA A 230 -6.32 -3.02 6.21
C ALA A 230 -6.57 -1.51 6.47
N ARG A 231 -5.96 -0.67 5.68
CA ARG A 231 -6.05 0.79 5.72
C ARG A 231 -7.40 1.36 6.13
N SER A 232 -8.50 0.86 5.58
CA SER A 232 -9.85 1.38 5.85
C SER A 232 -10.37 1.08 7.25
N ALA A 233 -9.78 0.13 7.97
CA ALA A 233 -10.16 -0.18 9.34
C ALA A 233 -9.87 0.99 10.31
N VAL A 234 -9.06 1.97 9.92
CA VAL A 234 -8.87 3.21 10.67
C VAL A 234 -10.18 3.99 10.91
N PHE A 235 -11.23 3.72 10.15
CA PHE A 235 -12.57 4.31 10.30
C PHE A 235 -13.58 3.38 11.01
N ALA A 236 -13.14 2.29 11.60
CA ALA A 236 -14.04 1.36 12.31
C ALA A 236 -14.83 2.10 13.41
N PRO A 237 -16.15 1.86 13.52
CA PRO A 237 -17.01 2.57 14.46
C PRO A 237 -16.92 1.96 15.88
N VAL A 238 -15.71 1.92 16.44
CA VAL A 238 -15.51 1.46 17.82
C VAL A 238 -15.97 2.52 18.81
N ALA A 239 -16.52 2.08 19.93
CA ALA A 239 -16.80 2.95 21.06
C ALA A 239 -15.52 3.14 21.89
N ASP A 240 -15.30 4.34 22.46
CA ASP A 240 -14.14 4.70 23.32
C ASP A 240 -12.81 4.09 22.83
N LEU A 241 -12.29 4.60 21.72
CA LEU A 241 -11.03 4.15 21.15
C LEU A 241 -9.86 4.43 22.10
N GLY A 242 -9.10 3.40 22.47
CA GLY A 242 -7.92 3.49 23.32
C GLY A 242 -6.60 3.34 22.56
N LEU A 243 -6.57 2.47 21.57
CA LEU A 243 -5.33 2.07 20.93
C LEU A 243 -5.49 1.93 19.42
N ILE A 244 -4.50 2.41 18.68
CA ILE A 244 -4.31 2.10 17.25
C ILE A 244 -2.90 1.56 17.05
N CYS A 245 -2.75 0.30 16.67
CA CYS A 245 -1.48 -0.26 16.24
C CYS A 245 -1.41 -0.25 14.72
N ILE A 246 -0.29 0.17 14.15
CA ILE A 246 -0.05 0.18 12.70
C ILE A 246 1.19 -0.68 12.46
N ASP A 247 0.98 -1.92 12.05
CA ASP A 247 2.07 -2.85 11.78
C ASP A 247 2.68 -2.58 10.40
N GLU A 248 4.01 -2.80 10.27
CA GLU A 248 4.79 -2.50 9.06
C GLU A 248 4.46 -1.09 8.51
N GLU A 249 4.56 -0.06 9.37
CA GLU A 249 4.12 1.32 9.09
C GLU A 249 4.74 1.94 7.83
N HIS A 250 5.90 1.43 7.40
CA HIS A 250 6.56 1.84 6.17
C HIS A 250 5.83 1.43 4.89
N ASP A 251 4.83 0.51 4.99
CA ASP A 251 4.17 -0.03 3.80
C ASP A 251 3.36 1.04 3.04
N ALA A 252 3.59 1.11 1.72
CA ALA A 252 2.92 2.08 0.85
C ALA A 252 1.40 1.85 0.74
N SER A 253 0.89 0.65 1.08
CA SER A 253 -0.53 0.32 1.01
C SER A 253 -1.41 1.12 1.97
N TYR A 254 -0.81 1.76 2.99
CA TYR A 254 -1.53 2.67 3.88
C TYR A 254 -1.97 3.97 3.21
N LYS A 255 -1.42 4.31 2.04
CA LYS A 255 -1.87 5.44 1.22
C LYS A 255 -3.00 5.04 0.28
N GLN A 256 -4.09 5.80 0.27
CA GLN A 256 -5.23 5.63 -0.64
C GLN A 256 -4.92 6.24 -2.01
N GLU A 257 -5.17 5.50 -3.09
CA GLU A 257 -4.96 5.98 -4.46
C GLU A 257 -6.18 6.72 -5.04
N SER A 258 -7.39 6.42 -4.56
CA SER A 258 -8.61 7.10 -4.96
C SER A 258 -8.96 8.27 -4.05
N ASP A 259 -9.76 9.22 -4.50
CA ASP A 259 -10.21 10.38 -3.73
C ASP A 259 -11.28 9.99 -2.68
N PRO A 260 -11.06 10.31 -1.40
CA PRO A 260 -9.94 11.05 -0.79
C PRO A 260 -8.63 10.24 -0.75
N ARG A 261 -7.53 10.85 -1.16
CA ARG A 261 -6.19 10.22 -1.16
C ARG A 261 -5.53 10.31 0.21
N TYR A 262 -6.18 9.78 1.23
CA TYR A 262 -5.69 9.83 2.59
C TYR A 262 -4.56 8.81 2.84
N ASP A 263 -3.76 9.10 3.85
CA ASP A 263 -2.80 8.16 4.43
C ASP A 263 -3.35 7.70 5.80
N ALA A 264 -3.53 6.39 5.98
CA ALA A 264 -4.10 5.84 7.20
C ALA A 264 -3.25 6.15 8.44
N ARG A 265 -1.94 6.33 8.27
CA ARG A 265 -1.02 6.71 9.35
C ARG A 265 -1.32 8.10 9.86
N THR A 266 -1.49 9.06 8.96
CA THR A 266 -1.87 10.45 9.30
C THR A 266 -3.29 10.53 9.86
N VAL A 267 -4.21 9.72 9.33
CA VAL A 267 -5.57 9.61 9.85
C VAL A 267 -5.57 9.00 11.25
N ALA A 268 -4.76 7.97 11.50
CA ALA A 268 -4.62 7.35 12.83
C ALA A 268 -4.08 8.34 13.87
N ALA A 269 -3.06 9.13 13.53
CA ALA A 269 -2.54 10.19 14.40
C ALA A 269 -3.62 11.22 14.72
N LYS A 270 -4.38 11.68 13.71
CA LYS A 270 -5.47 12.64 13.92
C LYS A 270 -6.60 12.04 14.76
N ARG A 271 -6.95 10.78 14.51
CA ARG A 271 -7.97 10.06 15.26
C ARG A 271 -7.54 9.87 16.72
N ALA A 272 -6.29 9.47 16.95
CA ALA A 272 -5.73 9.35 18.30
C ALA A 272 -5.83 10.69 19.06
N ALA A 273 -5.48 11.80 18.42
CA ALA A 273 -5.59 13.13 19.02
C ALA A 273 -7.04 13.55 19.33
N LEU A 274 -8.02 13.17 18.47
CA LEU A 274 -9.43 13.51 18.68
C LEU A 274 -10.08 12.69 19.80
N GLU A 275 -9.69 11.41 19.95
CA GLU A 275 -10.33 10.47 20.88
C GLU A 275 -9.45 10.18 22.11
N GLY A 276 -8.32 10.86 22.28
CA GLY A 276 -7.39 10.62 23.39
C GLY A 276 -6.85 9.19 23.41
N ALA A 277 -6.61 8.62 22.22
CA ALA A 277 -6.08 7.27 22.05
C ALA A 277 -4.57 7.28 21.88
N VAL A 278 -3.91 6.14 22.07
CA VAL A 278 -2.50 5.94 21.74
C VAL A 278 -2.39 5.37 20.33
N ALA A 279 -1.43 5.85 19.51
CA ALA A 279 -1.10 5.22 18.25
C ALA A 279 0.35 4.70 18.26
N VAL A 280 0.54 3.41 17.94
CA VAL A 280 1.82 2.72 17.91
C VAL A 280 2.14 2.33 16.46
N TYR A 281 3.21 2.89 15.92
CA TYR A 281 3.69 2.66 14.56
C TYR A 281 4.84 1.65 14.62
N GLY A 282 4.62 0.43 14.17
CA GLY A 282 5.62 -0.62 14.25
C GLY A 282 6.34 -0.87 12.93
N SER A 283 7.66 -0.92 12.98
CA SER A 283 8.47 -1.23 11.80
C SER A 283 9.85 -1.77 12.17
N ALA A 284 10.40 -2.60 11.28
CA ALA A 284 11.82 -2.94 11.28
C ALA A 284 12.64 -1.93 10.46
N THR A 285 11.98 -1.24 9.53
CA THR A 285 12.56 -0.28 8.60
C THR A 285 11.69 0.96 8.55
N PRO A 286 11.65 1.75 9.62
CA PRO A 286 10.73 2.88 9.73
C PRO A 286 10.99 3.92 8.64
N ARG A 287 9.93 4.67 8.32
CA ARG A 287 10.08 5.83 7.43
C ARG A 287 10.84 6.96 8.12
N PRO A 288 11.56 7.79 7.36
CA PRO A 288 12.19 9.00 7.90
C PRO A 288 11.23 9.91 8.66
N GLU A 289 9.95 9.97 8.24
CA GLU A 289 8.90 10.75 8.89
C GLU A 289 8.60 10.23 10.31
N SER A 290 8.41 8.92 10.46
CA SER A 290 8.15 8.28 11.77
C SER A 290 9.39 8.36 12.68
N TRP A 291 10.57 8.20 12.11
CA TRP A 291 11.85 8.28 12.84
C TRP A 291 12.14 9.67 13.37
N GLU A 292 11.72 10.73 12.66
CA GLU A 292 11.95 12.13 13.05
C GLU A 292 11.00 12.59 14.15
N TRP A 293 9.72 12.21 14.07
CA TRP A 293 8.67 12.89 14.84
C TRP A 293 8.08 12.06 15.98
N LEU A 294 8.29 10.75 16.02
CA LEU A 294 7.68 9.89 17.03
C LEU A 294 8.66 9.54 18.16
N GLU A 295 8.14 9.39 19.37
CA GLU A 295 8.89 8.82 20.48
C GLU A 295 9.22 7.36 20.18
N ARG A 296 10.51 6.97 20.25
CA ARG A 296 10.97 5.64 19.90
C ARG A 296 10.93 4.67 21.08
N LEU A 297 10.37 3.50 20.81
CA LEU A 297 10.39 2.35 21.69
C LEU A 297 11.21 1.24 20.99
N ASP A 298 12.48 1.12 21.35
CA ASP A 298 13.42 0.23 20.69
C ASP A 298 13.40 -1.18 21.30
N LEU A 299 13.08 -2.20 20.50
CA LEU A 299 13.07 -3.61 20.91
C LEU A 299 14.38 -4.34 20.62
N GLY A 300 15.27 -3.71 19.86
CA GLY A 300 16.55 -4.30 19.45
C GLY A 300 16.44 -5.40 18.40
N GLY A 301 17.38 -6.33 18.44
CA GLY A 301 17.51 -7.43 17.48
C GLY A 301 16.47 -8.53 17.61
N ARG A 302 16.64 -9.61 16.84
CA ARG A 302 15.78 -10.79 16.87
C ARG A 302 15.79 -11.50 18.22
N ILE A 303 14.70 -12.21 18.53
CA ILE A 303 14.57 -13.01 19.75
C ILE A 303 15.40 -14.30 19.62
N ALA A 304 15.26 -15.03 18.50
CA ALA A 304 15.74 -16.40 18.35
C ALA A 304 17.09 -16.54 17.62
N ALA A 305 17.53 -15.56 16.84
CA ALA A 305 18.76 -15.68 16.05
C ALA A 305 19.31 -14.31 15.64
N ARG A 306 20.60 -14.25 15.27
CA ARG A 306 21.18 -13.07 14.63
C ARG A 306 20.65 -12.92 13.20
N LEU A 307 20.65 -11.69 12.68
CA LEU A 307 20.39 -11.44 11.26
C LEU A 307 21.49 -12.12 10.43
N PRO A 308 21.14 -12.77 9.30
CA PRO A 308 22.10 -13.46 8.46
C PRO A 308 23.05 -12.47 7.79
N PRO A 309 24.31 -12.88 7.50
CA PRO A 309 25.23 -12.04 6.74
C PRO A 309 24.68 -11.79 5.32
N VAL A 310 24.92 -10.59 4.83
CA VAL A 310 24.52 -10.17 3.47
C VAL A 310 25.77 -10.11 2.59
N ARG A 311 25.78 -10.91 1.52
CA ARG A 311 26.80 -10.88 0.48
C ARG A 311 26.31 -10.04 -0.69
N VAL A 312 27.05 -8.99 -1.04
CA VAL A 312 26.79 -8.18 -2.23
C VAL A 312 27.59 -8.74 -3.41
N VAL A 313 26.90 -8.98 -4.53
CA VAL A 313 27.49 -9.47 -5.79
C VAL A 313 27.49 -8.34 -6.80
N ASP A 314 28.69 -7.92 -7.22
CA ASP A 314 28.88 -6.89 -8.22
C ASP A 314 28.68 -7.48 -9.64
N LEU A 315 27.52 -7.24 -10.22
CA LEU A 315 27.16 -7.73 -11.55
C LEU A 315 28.00 -7.15 -12.69
N ARG A 316 28.80 -6.11 -12.45
CA ARG A 316 29.78 -5.58 -13.44
C ARG A 316 30.93 -6.55 -13.66
N ARG A 317 31.19 -7.43 -12.68
CA ARG A 317 32.29 -8.40 -12.65
C ARG A 317 31.84 -9.85 -12.85
N GLU A 318 30.53 -10.09 -12.88
CA GLU A 318 29.94 -11.42 -12.94
C GLU A 318 29.20 -11.63 -14.27
N ALA A 319 29.36 -12.81 -14.83
CA ALA A 319 28.59 -13.24 -16.00
C ALA A 319 27.28 -13.95 -15.58
N GLY A 320 26.37 -14.09 -16.52
CA GLY A 320 25.20 -14.96 -16.35
C GLY A 320 23.96 -14.29 -15.72
N TYR A 321 23.79 -12.96 -15.87
CA TYR A 321 22.55 -12.29 -15.46
C TYR A 321 21.31 -12.92 -16.14
N PRO A 322 20.21 -13.21 -15.41
CA PRO A 322 19.92 -12.87 -14.01
C PRO A 322 20.46 -13.85 -12.96
N VAL A 323 20.95 -15.01 -13.34
CA VAL A 323 21.50 -16.02 -12.43
C VAL A 323 23.03 -16.01 -12.54
N SER A 324 23.69 -15.18 -11.71
CA SER A 324 25.14 -15.12 -11.64
C SER A 324 25.75 -16.42 -11.08
N GLY A 325 27.04 -16.64 -11.30
CA GLY A 325 27.76 -17.78 -10.73
C GLY A 325 27.59 -17.89 -9.20
N PRO A 326 27.81 -16.82 -8.41
CA PRO A 326 27.58 -16.82 -6.97
C PRO A 326 26.15 -17.19 -6.57
N LEU A 327 25.12 -16.68 -7.27
CA LEU A 327 23.72 -17.04 -6.97
C LEU A 327 23.44 -18.52 -7.26
N LEU A 328 23.97 -19.03 -8.37
CA LEU A 328 23.82 -20.44 -8.72
C LEU A 328 24.47 -21.37 -7.70
N ALA A 329 25.68 -21.03 -7.23
CA ALA A 329 26.38 -21.78 -6.19
C ALA A 329 25.60 -21.82 -4.87
N GLU A 330 25.05 -20.69 -4.42
CA GLU A 330 24.24 -20.64 -3.21
C GLU A 330 22.94 -21.43 -3.33
N LEU A 331 22.31 -21.42 -4.51
CA LEU A 331 21.10 -22.22 -4.75
C LEU A 331 21.43 -23.73 -4.83
N GLY A 332 22.57 -24.11 -5.39
CA GLY A 332 23.06 -25.48 -5.36
C GLY A 332 23.26 -25.98 -3.92
N ALA A 333 23.90 -25.17 -3.06
CA ALA A 333 24.03 -25.48 -1.64
C ALA A 333 22.67 -25.65 -0.94
N VAL A 334 21.67 -24.81 -1.26
CA VAL A 334 20.29 -24.97 -0.73
C VAL A 334 19.69 -26.32 -1.16
N ALA A 335 19.90 -26.74 -2.41
CA ALA A 335 19.39 -28.00 -2.92
C ALA A 335 20.07 -29.21 -2.21
N GLU A 336 21.38 -29.16 -2.00
CA GLU A 336 22.16 -30.18 -1.28
C GLU A 336 21.76 -30.29 0.20
N GLU A 337 21.62 -29.13 0.87
CA GLU A 337 21.25 -29.04 2.28
C GLU A 337 19.79 -29.41 2.56
N GLY A 338 18.95 -29.57 1.55
CA GLY A 338 17.50 -29.81 1.71
C GLY A 338 16.73 -28.60 2.20
N GLY A 339 17.24 -27.38 1.92
CA GLY A 339 16.67 -26.11 2.36
C GLY A 339 15.72 -25.46 1.36
N LYS A 340 15.28 -24.24 1.70
CA LYS A 340 14.42 -23.39 0.87
C LYS A 340 15.08 -22.07 0.55
N ALA A 341 14.81 -21.56 -0.66
CA ALA A 341 15.27 -20.24 -1.07
C ALA A 341 14.10 -19.29 -1.39
N ILE A 342 14.30 -17.98 -1.18
CA ILE A 342 13.42 -16.92 -1.65
C ILE A 342 14.21 -16.04 -2.61
N LEU A 343 13.72 -15.92 -3.87
CA LEU A 343 14.29 -15.03 -4.87
C LEU A 343 13.36 -13.86 -5.14
N LEU A 344 13.85 -12.67 -4.85
CA LEU A 344 13.13 -11.43 -5.05
C LEU A 344 13.58 -10.75 -6.34
N LEU A 345 12.60 -10.48 -7.22
CA LEU A 345 12.76 -9.50 -8.28
C LEU A 345 12.12 -8.18 -7.85
N THR A 346 12.86 -7.11 -7.84
CA THR A 346 12.46 -5.85 -7.17
C THR A 346 11.30 -5.13 -7.83
N ARG A 347 10.88 -5.46 -9.04
CA ARG A 347 9.74 -4.83 -9.71
C ARG A 347 8.82 -5.80 -10.45
N ARG A 348 7.49 -5.52 -10.36
CA ARG A 348 6.52 -5.81 -11.41
C ARG A 348 6.90 -4.93 -12.61
N GLY A 349 7.42 -5.49 -13.69
CA GLY A 349 7.43 -4.76 -14.94
C GLY A 349 8.75 -4.25 -15.50
N ILE A 350 9.88 -4.97 -15.30
CA ILE A 350 10.63 -5.30 -16.50
C ILE A 350 10.14 -6.69 -16.90
N ALA A 351 8.84 -6.78 -17.11
CA ALA A 351 8.27 -7.80 -17.93
C ALA A 351 8.94 -7.65 -19.30
N PRO A 352 9.31 -8.74 -19.98
CA PRO A 352 10.18 -8.70 -21.13
C PRO A 352 9.62 -7.78 -22.20
N ALA A 353 10.11 -6.54 -22.23
CA ALA A 353 9.81 -5.62 -23.31
C ALA A 353 10.44 -6.15 -24.58
N LEU A 354 9.75 -5.99 -25.67
CA LEU A 354 10.30 -6.32 -26.97
C LEU A 354 11.22 -5.19 -27.42
N HIS A 355 12.49 -5.52 -27.69
CA HIS A 355 13.54 -4.59 -28.04
C HIS A 355 14.25 -5.03 -29.33
N CYS A 356 14.52 -4.11 -30.21
CA CYS A 356 15.29 -4.38 -31.39
C CYS A 356 16.80 -4.25 -31.10
N ARG A 357 17.56 -5.30 -31.34
CA ARG A 357 19.03 -5.28 -31.16
C ARG A 357 19.76 -4.45 -32.23
N ALA A 358 19.16 -4.30 -33.42
CA ALA A 358 19.76 -3.58 -34.50
C ALA A 358 19.70 -2.05 -34.34
N CYS A 359 18.53 -1.50 -33.91
CA CYS A 359 18.35 -0.05 -33.83
C CYS A 359 18.06 0.48 -32.40
N GLY A 360 17.98 -0.39 -31.43
CA GLY A 360 17.70 0.03 -30.03
C GLY A 360 16.24 0.35 -29.71
N LEU A 361 15.30 0.24 -30.68
CA LEU A 361 13.88 0.52 -30.40
C LEU A 361 13.32 -0.46 -29.40
N THR A 362 12.63 0.07 -28.38
CA THR A 362 11.77 -0.71 -27.48
C THR A 362 10.31 -0.45 -27.82
N VAL A 363 9.54 -1.51 -28.06
CA VAL A 363 8.11 -1.39 -28.41
C VAL A 363 7.33 -0.83 -27.21
N ARG A 364 6.62 0.27 -27.45
CA ARG A 364 5.85 0.99 -26.42
C ARG A 364 4.36 0.95 -26.69
N CYS A 365 3.58 1.04 -25.64
CA CYS A 365 2.14 1.16 -25.74
C CYS A 365 1.75 2.51 -26.37
N GLU A 366 0.95 2.50 -27.40
CA GLU A 366 0.42 3.73 -28.04
C GLU A 366 -0.38 4.61 -27.11
N ASN A 367 -1.00 4.02 -26.05
CA ASN A 367 -1.85 4.71 -25.10
C ASN A 367 -1.12 5.17 -23.82
N CYS A 368 0.04 4.61 -23.48
CA CYS A 368 0.66 4.79 -22.17
C CYS A 368 2.13 5.21 -22.18
N ASP A 369 2.79 5.26 -23.32
CA ASP A 369 4.23 5.53 -23.47
C ASP A 369 5.15 4.61 -22.63
N VAL A 370 4.62 3.53 -22.09
CA VAL A 370 5.37 2.49 -21.36
C VAL A 370 5.64 1.31 -22.28
N SER A 371 6.70 0.58 -22.00
CA SER A 371 7.02 -0.61 -22.77
C SER A 371 5.91 -1.65 -22.72
N LEU A 372 5.58 -2.23 -23.86
CA LEU A 372 4.68 -3.38 -23.95
C LEU A 372 5.40 -4.66 -23.56
N VAL A 373 4.64 -5.52 -22.90
CA VAL A 373 5.11 -6.79 -22.37
C VAL A 373 4.75 -7.92 -23.32
N LEU A 374 5.72 -8.75 -23.66
CA LEU A 374 5.51 -9.93 -24.49
C LEU A 374 4.93 -11.07 -23.65
N HIS A 375 3.72 -11.51 -23.98
CA HIS A 375 3.03 -12.64 -23.39
C HIS A 375 2.93 -13.80 -24.37
N ALA A 376 2.99 -15.01 -23.85
CA ALA A 376 3.06 -16.31 -24.54
C ALA A 376 4.43 -16.69 -25.10
N ALA A 377 4.72 -17.97 -25.01
CA ALA A 377 5.97 -18.55 -25.45
C ALA A 377 5.94 -18.79 -26.96
N SER A 378 6.40 -17.83 -27.75
CA SER A 378 6.84 -18.15 -29.10
C SER A 378 8.34 -18.48 -29.07
N PRO A 379 8.77 -19.63 -29.62
CA PRO A 379 10.19 -19.98 -29.74
C PRO A 379 11.02 -18.92 -30.49
N ARG A 380 10.39 -18.07 -31.29
CA ARG A 380 11.02 -16.98 -32.03
C ARG A 380 11.70 -15.92 -31.17
N PHE A 381 11.23 -15.74 -29.93
CA PHE A 381 11.71 -14.69 -29.02
C PHE A 381 12.52 -15.25 -27.84
N LEU A 382 12.95 -16.52 -27.92
CA LEU A 382 13.84 -17.10 -26.93
C LEU A 382 15.28 -16.65 -27.22
N ASP A 383 16.01 -16.30 -26.18
CA ASP A 383 17.35 -15.74 -26.25
C ASP A 383 18.34 -16.54 -27.12
N GLY A 384 19.09 -15.82 -27.93
CA GLY A 384 20.28 -16.31 -28.62
C GLY A 384 20.09 -16.69 -30.08
N GLY A 385 20.36 -15.77 -30.93
CA GLY A 385 20.91 -15.84 -32.26
C GLY A 385 20.52 -17.00 -33.21
N ARG A 386 20.56 -16.75 -34.46
CA ARG A 386 20.43 -17.56 -35.70
C ARG A 386 20.35 -19.11 -35.61
N ALA A 387 20.78 -19.75 -34.50
CA ALA A 387 20.74 -21.21 -34.32
C ALA A 387 19.35 -21.74 -33.89
N ALA A 388 18.49 -20.93 -33.28
CA ALA A 388 17.15 -21.34 -32.83
C ALA A 388 16.12 -21.43 -33.97
N LEU A 389 16.32 -20.70 -35.06
CA LEU A 389 15.40 -20.66 -36.22
C LEU A 389 15.36 -21.95 -37.04
N ARG A 390 16.40 -22.80 -37.01
CA ARG A 390 16.46 -24.05 -37.77
C ARG A 390 15.84 -25.27 -37.10
N ARG A 391 15.52 -25.24 -35.80
CA ARG A 391 14.96 -26.38 -35.03
C ARG A 391 13.48 -26.26 -34.68
N ALA A 392 12.82 -25.15 -35.02
CA ALA A 392 11.42 -24.88 -34.60
C ALA A 392 10.35 -25.46 -35.56
N GLY A 393 10.70 -26.43 -36.38
CA GLY A 393 9.78 -27.08 -37.34
C GLY A 393 8.81 -28.10 -36.73
N ALA A 394 8.87 -28.43 -35.45
CA ALA A 394 8.07 -29.51 -34.86
C ALA A 394 7.80 -29.40 -33.35
N ALA A 395 7.18 -28.33 -32.90
CA ALA A 395 6.58 -28.34 -31.56
C ALA A 395 5.20 -27.67 -31.61
N ARG A 396 4.17 -28.51 -31.68
CA ARG A 396 2.78 -28.15 -31.43
C ARG A 396 2.62 -27.85 -29.94
N GLY A 397 2.81 -26.57 -29.54
CA GLY A 397 2.37 -26.05 -28.24
C GLY A 397 1.00 -25.37 -28.41
N ASP A 398 0.15 -25.47 -27.43
CA ASP A 398 -1.23 -24.97 -27.38
C ASP A 398 -1.39 -23.57 -27.96
N GLY A 399 -1.99 -23.50 -29.11
CA GLY A 399 -2.25 -22.46 -30.11
C GLY A 399 -2.55 -21.01 -29.69
N ARG A 400 -1.87 -20.45 -28.68
CA ARG A 400 -1.96 -19.03 -28.35
C ARG A 400 -0.84 -18.25 -29.01
N ALA A 401 -1.20 -17.43 -30.02
CA ALA A 401 -0.28 -16.54 -30.68
C ALA A 401 0.41 -15.60 -29.67
N ALA A 402 1.71 -15.33 -29.88
CA ALA A 402 2.45 -14.36 -29.09
C ALA A 402 1.82 -12.97 -29.22
N HIS A 403 1.56 -12.30 -28.10
CA HIS A 403 0.98 -10.97 -28.09
C HIS A 403 1.71 -10.04 -27.11
N LEU A 404 1.69 -8.76 -27.43
CA LEU A 404 2.15 -7.70 -26.55
C LEU A 404 0.98 -7.19 -25.70
N ARG A 405 1.23 -6.88 -24.43
CA ARG A 405 0.22 -6.34 -23.52
C ARG A 405 0.75 -5.18 -22.70
N CYS A 406 -0.01 -4.13 -22.59
CA CYS A 406 0.24 -3.05 -21.65
C CYS A 406 -0.35 -3.38 -20.27
N HIS A 407 0.48 -3.44 -19.24
CA HIS A 407 0.01 -3.68 -17.87
C HIS A 407 -0.60 -2.44 -17.19
N HIS A 408 -0.54 -1.26 -17.83
CA HIS A 408 -1.17 -0.03 -17.33
C HIS A 408 -2.61 0.15 -17.82
N CYS A 409 -2.86 -0.07 -19.12
CA CYS A 409 -4.18 0.15 -19.70
C CYS A 409 -4.88 -1.13 -20.18
N GLY A 410 -4.16 -2.25 -20.20
CA GLY A 410 -4.68 -3.52 -20.72
C GLY A 410 -4.66 -3.64 -22.25
N HIS A 411 -4.17 -2.63 -23.00
CA HIS A 411 -4.01 -2.69 -24.46
C HIS A 411 -3.26 -3.96 -24.86
N ARG A 412 -3.71 -4.59 -25.95
CA ARG A 412 -3.11 -5.81 -26.49
C ARG A 412 -2.95 -5.68 -28.01
N GLU A 413 -1.82 -6.13 -28.51
CA GLU A 413 -1.54 -6.21 -29.94
C GLU A 413 -0.75 -7.48 -30.26
N PRO A 414 -0.78 -8.00 -31.49
CA PRO A 414 0.08 -9.11 -31.93
C PRO A 414 1.56 -8.74 -31.77
N ALA A 415 2.39 -9.71 -31.40
CA ALA A 415 3.83 -9.49 -31.36
C ALA A 415 4.35 -9.35 -32.81
N PRO A 416 5.05 -8.25 -33.15
CA PRO A 416 5.57 -8.03 -34.50
C PRO A 416 6.66 -9.07 -34.86
N GLU A 417 6.79 -9.39 -36.12
CA GLU A 417 7.85 -10.29 -36.64
C GLU A 417 9.15 -9.56 -36.90
N THR A 418 9.06 -8.28 -37.23
CA THR A 418 10.19 -7.38 -37.50
C THR A 418 10.03 -6.08 -36.72
N CYS A 419 11.11 -5.34 -36.59
CA CYS A 419 11.13 -4.03 -35.96
C CYS A 419 10.35 -3.00 -36.77
N GLY A 420 9.38 -2.32 -36.21
CA GLY A 420 8.61 -1.28 -36.88
C GLY A 420 9.41 -0.01 -37.29
N ALA A 421 10.68 0.10 -36.87
CA ALA A 421 11.52 1.25 -37.21
C ALA A 421 12.62 0.94 -38.23
N CYS A 422 13.15 -0.30 -38.28
CA CYS A 422 14.27 -0.66 -39.15
C CYS A 422 14.10 -2.00 -39.87
N ASP A 423 12.90 -2.59 -39.79
CA ASP A 423 12.53 -3.88 -40.40
C ASP A 423 13.42 -5.08 -40.02
N SER A 424 14.34 -4.91 -39.07
CA SER A 424 15.21 -5.97 -38.60
C SER A 424 14.40 -7.06 -37.88
N PRO A 425 14.67 -8.36 -38.12
CA PRO A 425 14.07 -9.46 -37.41
C PRO A 425 14.73 -9.69 -36.03
N GLU A 426 15.72 -8.90 -35.64
CA GLU A 426 16.49 -9.04 -34.42
C GLU A 426 15.74 -8.47 -33.19
N LEU A 427 14.52 -8.93 -33.00
CA LEU A 427 13.72 -8.58 -31.82
C LEU A 427 14.06 -9.51 -30.63
N ALA A 428 14.46 -8.94 -29.53
CA ALA A 428 14.85 -9.65 -28.32
C ALA A 428 14.00 -9.21 -27.10
N ARG A 429 13.92 -10.09 -26.11
CA ARG A 429 13.33 -9.76 -24.80
C ARG A 429 14.34 -9.02 -23.93
N LEU A 430 13.95 -7.85 -23.41
CA LEU A 430 14.70 -7.14 -22.38
C LEU A 430 14.09 -7.39 -21.01
N GLY A 431 14.92 -7.67 -20.01
CA GLY A 431 14.57 -7.78 -18.59
C GLY A 431 14.55 -9.22 -18.05
N ALA A 432 14.86 -9.36 -16.77
CA ALA A 432 14.70 -10.59 -16.02
C ALA A 432 13.25 -10.67 -15.54
N GLY A 433 12.39 -11.35 -16.26
CA GLY A 433 11.05 -11.68 -15.78
C GLY A 433 11.09 -12.90 -14.89
N THR A 434 10.12 -13.02 -13.95
CA THR A 434 9.94 -14.21 -13.10
C THR A 434 9.89 -15.51 -13.90
N GLN A 435 9.28 -15.48 -15.08
CA GLN A 435 9.20 -16.61 -16.01
C GLN A 435 10.56 -17.02 -16.62
N ARG A 436 11.45 -16.04 -16.91
CA ARG A 436 12.80 -16.32 -17.41
C ARG A 436 13.63 -16.96 -16.31
N LEU A 437 13.58 -16.38 -15.12
CA LEU A 437 14.28 -16.90 -13.94
C LEU A 437 13.82 -18.32 -13.61
N GLU A 438 12.50 -18.58 -13.64
CA GLU A 438 11.92 -19.90 -13.42
C GLU A 438 12.44 -20.95 -14.41
N ARG A 439 12.51 -20.64 -15.72
CA ARG A 439 13.05 -21.54 -16.74
C ARG A 439 14.55 -21.79 -16.58
N GLU A 440 15.33 -20.74 -16.35
CA GLU A 440 16.77 -20.88 -16.19
C GLU A 440 17.13 -21.73 -14.98
N LEU A 441 16.36 -21.62 -13.90
CA LEU A 441 16.49 -22.48 -12.73
C LEU A 441 15.98 -23.91 -13.00
N ALA A 442 14.97 -24.09 -13.84
CA ALA A 442 14.49 -25.43 -14.23
C ALA A 442 15.56 -26.24 -14.98
N GLU A 443 16.34 -25.54 -15.80
CA GLU A 443 17.42 -26.17 -16.59
C GLU A 443 18.67 -26.47 -15.75
N ARG A 444 19.01 -25.57 -14.81
CA ARG A 444 20.26 -25.64 -14.05
C ARG A 444 20.16 -26.38 -12.72
N LEU A 445 18.97 -26.33 -12.08
CA LEU A 445 18.69 -26.89 -10.74
C LEU A 445 17.32 -27.59 -10.74
N PRO A 446 17.17 -28.70 -11.49
CA PRO A 446 15.89 -29.41 -11.63
C PRO A 446 15.36 -29.95 -10.32
N GLU A 447 16.22 -30.24 -9.33
CA GLU A 447 15.92 -30.77 -8.00
C GLU A 447 15.20 -29.78 -7.08
N LEU A 448 15.28 -28.49 -7.34
CA LEU A 448 14.56 -27.46 -6.59
C LEU A 448 13.15 -27.26 -7.17
N GLU A 449 12.13 -27.47 -6.35
CA GLU A 449 10.76 -27.13 -6.76
C GLU A 449 10.58 -25.60 -6.85
N ARG A 450 10.13 -25.14 -8.03
CA ARG A 450 9.94 -23.69 -8.30
C ARG A 450 8.50 -23.30 -8.09
N ILE A 451 8.29 -22.33 -7.20
CA ILE A 451 6.98 -21.78 -6.88
C ILE A 451 7.00 -20.29 -7.18
N ARG A 452 6.13 -19.85 -8.10
CA ARG A 452 6.09 -18.45 -8.54
C ARG A 452 4.94 -17.69 -7.89
N LEU A 453 5.27 -16.49 -7.36
CA LEU A 453 4.34 -15.52 -6.80
C LEU A 453 4.42 -14.19 -7.56
N ASP A 454 3.73 -14.12 -8.68
CA ASP A 454 3.52 -12.87 -9.41
C ASP A 454 2.03 -12.67 -9.73
N ALA A 455 1.68 -11.50 -10.26
CA ALA A 455 0.29 -11.17 -10.55
C ALA A 455 -0.40 -12.13 -11.54
N ASP A 456 0.39 -12.77 -12.42
CA ASP A 456 -0.13 -13.71 -13.41
C ASP A 456 -0.40 -15.08 -12.75
N ALA A 457 0.45 -15.48 -11.81
CA ALA A 457 0.32 -16.76 -11.09
C ALA A 457 -0.82 -16.74 -10.06
N ILE A 458 -1.09 -15.58 -9.44
CA ILE A 458 -2.08 -15.46 -8.36
C ILE A 458 -3.42 -14.81 -8.79
N GLY A 459 -3.69 -14.72 -10.08
CA GLY A 459 -4.88 -14.05 -10.64
C GLY A 459 -6.24 -14.66 -10.28
N ARG A 460 -6.27 -15.79 -9.55
CA ARG A 460 -7.50 -16.46 -9.09
C ARG A 460 -7.64 -16.35 -7.56
N PRO A 461 -8.87 -16.24 -7.03
CA PRO A 461 -9.11 -16.29 -5.59
C PRO A 461 -8.48 -17.56 -4.97
N GLY A 462 -7.79 -17.42 -3.84
CA GLY A 462 -7.15 -18.55 -3.14
C GLY A 462 -5.79 -19.00 -3.70
N ALA A 463 -5.38 -18.60 -4.91
CA ALA A 463 -4.12 -19.05 -5.52
C ALA A 463 -2.88 -18.65 -4.70
N LEU A 464 -2.89 -17.47 -4.09
CA LEU A 464 -1.83 -17.03 -3.18
C LEU A 464 -1.69 -17.97 -1.99
N ALA A 465 -2.80 -18.28 -1.30
CA ALA A 465 -2.80 -19.18 -0.13
C ALA A 465 -2.31 -20.57 -0.50
N GLN A 466 -2.74 -21.10 -1.65
CA GLN A 466 -2.32 -22.40 -2.16
C GLN A 466 -0.80 -22.43 -2.46
N ALA A 467 -0.27 -21.41 -3.13
CA ALA A 467 1.17 -21.34 -3.44
C ALA A 467 2.03 -21.25 -2.16
N LEU A 468 1.59 -20.45 -1.18
CA LEU A 468 2.27 -20.34 0.11
C LEU A 468 2.21 -21.64 0.92
N ALA A 469 1.05 -22.31 0.95
CA ALA A 469 0.89 -23.61 1.60
C ALA A 469 1.74 -24.69 0.93
N ARG A 470 1.87 -24.68 -0.40
CA ARG A 470 2.75 -25.58 -1.16
C ARG A 470 4.21 -25.33 -0.77
N PHE A 471 4.65 -24.06 -0.76
CA PHE A 471 6.02 -23.70 -0.35
C PHE A 471 6.31 -24.10 1.11
N ALA A 472 5.34 -24.00 1.99
CA ALA A 472 5.50 -24.41 3.39
C ALA A 472 5.75 -25.92 3.52
N ARG A 473 5.08 -26.76 2.70
CA ARG A 473 5.12 -28.23 2.78
C ARG A 473 6.32 -28.88 2.10
N VAL A 474 6.80 -28.30 1.01
CA VAL A 474 7.93 -28.87 0.23
C VAL A 474 9.25 -28.61 0.95
N GLU A 475 10.14 -29.59 0.99
CA GLU A 475 11.44 -29.47 1.65
C GLU A 475 12.45 -28.68 0.81
N ARG A 476 12.56 -28.98 -0.49
CA ARG A 476 13.51 -28.36 -1.42
C ARG A 476 12.78 -27.47 -2.41
N ALA A 477 12.69 -26.19 -2.11
CA ALA A 477 11.92 -25.26 -2.94
C ALA A 477 12.56 -23.88 -3.07
N VAL A 478 12.32 -23.26 -4.22
CA VAL A 478 12.62 -21.85 -4.45
C VAL A 478 11.33 -21.08 -4.72
N LEU A 479 11.06 -20.07 -3.90
CA LEU A 479 9.96 -19.13 -4.06
C LEU A 479 10.43 -17.94 -4.88
N ILE A 480 9.90 -17.77 -6.07
CA ILE A 480 10.27 -16.71 -7.01
C ILE A 480 9.15 -15.68 -7.05
N GLY A 481 9.45 -14.42 -6.76
CA GLY A 481 8.39 -13.41 -6.83
C GLY A 481 8.88 -11.98 -6.74
N THR A 482 7.90 -11.08 -6.73
CA THR A 482 8.13 -9.65 -6.56
C THR A 482 7.99 -9.27 -5.08
N GLN A 483 7.80 -7.99 -4.75
CA GLN A 483 7.69 -7.48 -3.38
C GLN A 483 6.79 -8.30 -2.43
N MET A 484 5.84 -9.09 -2.96
CA MET A 484 4.96 -9.94 -2.16
C MET A 484 5.72 -11.03 -1.37
N VAL A 485 6.83 -11.55 -1.91
CA VAL A 485 7.61 -12.60 -1.21
C VAL A 485 8.42 -12.04 -0.03
N ALA A 486 8.69 -10.74 -0.03
CA ALA A 486 9.37 -10.07 1.07
C ALA A 486 8.44 -9.68 2.23
N LYS A 487 7.11 -9.68 2.03
CA LYS A 487 6.12 -9.17 2.98
C LYS A 487 5.41 -10.29 3.75
N GLY A 488 5.15 -10.07 5.03
CA GLY A 488 4.13 -10.71 5.87
C GLY A 488 4.24 -12.21 6.21
N HIS A 489 5.00 -13.03 5.46
CA HIS A 489 4.98 -14.48 5.63
C HIS A 489 6.19 -15.00 6.41
N HIS A 490 5.93 -15.96 7.28
CA HIS A 490 6.96 -16.71 7.99
C HIS A 490 7.06 -18.12 7.41
N PHE A 491 8.24 -18.47 6.90
CA PHE A 491 8.51 -19.81 6.42
C PHE A 491 9.68 -20.42 7.21
N ALA A 492 9.45 -21.59 7.78
CA ALA A 492 10.52 -22.39 8.34
C ALA A 492 11.40 -22.97 7.21
N GLY A 493 12.68 -23.17 7.49
CA GLY A 493 13.62 -23.82 6.57
C GLY A 493 14.11 -22.93 5.42
N VAL A 494 13.85 -21.61 5.43
CA VAL A 494 14.47 -20.69 4.45
C VAL A 494 15.90 -20.41 4.86
N THR A 495 16.85 -20.98 4.13
CA THR A 495 18.29 -20.84 4.36
C THR A 495 18.92 -19.78 3.44
N LEU A 496 18.32 -19.49 2.29
CA LEU A 496 18.76 -18.44 1.37
C LEU A 496 17.65 -17.44 1.05
N ALA A 497 17.97 -16.13 1.13
CA ALA A 497 17.16 -15.07 0.58
C ALA A 497 18.01 -14.24 -0.40
N ALA A 498 17.57 -14.10 -1.67
CA ALA A 498 18.35 -13.38 -2.64
C ALA A 498 17.54 -12.33 -3.40
N VAL A 499 18.16 -11.17 -3.63
CA VAL A 499 17.69 -10.13 -4.55
C VAL A 499 18.40 -10.33 -5.88
N VAL A 500 17.63 -10.61 -6.92
CA VAL A 500 18.16 -10.90 -8.26
C VAL A 500 18.64 -9.64 -8.97
N ASP A 501 17.98 -8.51 -8.71
CA ASP A 501 18.30 -7.19 -9.31
C ASP A 501 17.84 -6.09 -8.34
N ALA A 502 18.78 -5.43 -7.66
CA ALA A 502 18.48 -4.32 -6.75
C ALA A 502 18.35 -2.98 -7.49
N ASP A 503 18.95 -2.84 -8.66
CA ASP A 503 19.10 -1.58 -9.39
C ASP A 503 17.77 -1.04 -9.91
N THR A 504 16.83 -1.93 -10.21
CA THR A 504 15.50 -1.55 -10.69
C THR A 504 14.77 -0.62 -9.72
N THR A 505 14.93 -0.80 -8.41
CA THR A 505 14.34 0.10 -7.41
C THR A 505 15.15 1.37 -7.24
N LEU A 506 16.48 1.26 -7.24
CA LEU A 506 17.40 2.39 -7.11
C LEU A 506 17.28 3.38 -8.28
N GLY A 507 17.05 2.88 -9.49
CA GLY A 507 16.92 3.69 -10.71
C GLY A 507 15.57 4.41 -10.90
N LEU A 508 14.65 4.36 -9.91
CA LEU A 508 13.39 5.08 -10.00
C LEU A 508 13.62 6.59 -9.86
N PRO A 509 12.97 7.44 -10.69
CA PRO A 509 13.05 8.90 -10.56
C PRO A 509 12.15 9.39 -9.40
N ASP A 510 12.45 8.94 -8.20
CA ASP A 510 11.71 9.23 -6.98
C ASP A 510 12.69 9.46 -5.83
N PHE A 511 12.48 10.49 -5.02
CA PHE A 511 13.35 10.78 -3.90
C PHE A 511 13.32 9.67 -2.81
N ARG A 512 12.29 8.80 -2.82
CA ARG A 512 12.18 7.62 -1.95
C ARG A 512 12.81 6.36 -2.53
N ALA A 513 13.43 6.41 -3.70
CA ALA A 513 13.97 5.22 -4.36
C ALA A 513 14.97 4.45 -3.47
N GLU A 514 15.94 5.15 -2.86
CA GLU A 514 16.89 4.54 -1.93
C GLU A 514 16.23 4.03 -0.64
N GLU A 515 15.27 4.79 -0.08
CA GLU A 515 14.48 4.33 1.08
C GLU A 515 13.76 3.02 0.77
N HIS A 516 13.06 2.95 -0.34
CA HIS A 516 12.34 1.73 -0.75
C HIS A 516 13.27 0.55 -1.01
N ALA A 517 14.45 0.80 -1.64
CA ALA A 517 15.46 -0.24 -1.85
C ALA A 517 15.99 -0.74 -0.51
N PHE A 518 16.38 0.15 0.40
CA PHE A 518 16.86 -0.18 1.75
C PHE A 518 15.83 -1.00 2.53
N GLN A 519 14.56 -0.56 2.56
CA GLN A 519 13.47 -1.25 3.24
C GLN A 519 13.29 -2.67 2.70
N LEU A 520 13.26 -2.82 1.38
CA LEU A 520 13.06 -4.10 0.71
C LEU A 520 14.19 -5.09 0.99
N LEU A 521 15.44 -4.63 0.90
CA LEU A 521 16.64 -5.44 1.20
C LEU A 521 16.66 -5.91 2.65
N THR A 522 16.42 -5.00 3.59
CA THR A 522 16.41 -5.29 5.02
C THR A 522 15.25 -6.26 5.39
N GLN A 523 14.08 -6.09 4.80
CA GLN A 523 12.95 -7.01 5.01
C GLN A 523 13.25 -8.41 4.48
N LEU A 524 13.83 -8.51 3.29
CA LEU A 524 14.20 -9.79 2.69
C LEU A 524 15.25 -10.50 3.54
N ALA A 525 16.30 -9.79 4.01
CA ALA A 525 17.28 -10.32 4.95
C ALA A 525 16.61 -10.88 6.20
N GLY A 526 15.51 -10.26 6.63
CA GLY A 526 14.68 -10.74 7.72
C GLY A 526 13.94 -12.06 7.46
N ARG A 527 13.89 -12.59 6.24
CA ARG A 527 13.19 -13.84 5.90
C ARG A 527 14.05 -15.08 6.04
N SER A 528 15.34 -14.98 5.86
CA SER A 528 16.30 -16.09 6.05
C SER A 528 16.78 -16.20 7.49
N GLY A 529 17.28 -17.36 7.88
CA GLY A 529 17.91 -17.58 9.18
C GLY A 529 16.94 -17.70 10.35
N ARG A 530 15.75 -18.25 10.12
CA ARG A 530 14.78 -18.55 11.18
C ARG A 530 14.74 -20.07 11.42
N GLY A 531 15.40 -20.50 12.47
CA GLY A 531 15.51 -21.94 12.84
C GLY A 531 16.69 -22.69 12.25
N ALA A 532 17.41 -22.10 11.28
CA ALA A 532 18.67 -22.60 10.72
C ALA A 532 19.56 -21.41 10.34
N PRO A 533 20.89 -21.56 10.22
CA PRO A 533 21.75 -20.51 9.70
C PRO A 533 21.29 -20.02 8.34
N GLY A 534 21.17 -18.71 8.18
CA GLY A 534 20.68 -18.10 6.94
C GLY A 534 21.77 -17.36 6.18
N ARG A 535 21.57 -17.25 4.86
CA ARG A 535 22.42 -16.49 3.93
C ARG A 535 21.55 -15.49 3.17
N VAL A 536 22.12 -14.33 2.88
CA VAL A 536 21.45 -13.31 2.04
C VAL A 536 22.40 -12.90 0.92
N LEU A 537 21.90 -12.85 -0.31
CA LEU A 537 22.65 -12.44 -1.47
C LEU A 537 21.93 -11.30 -2.20
N VAL A 538 22.66 -10.23 -2.52
CA VAL A 538 22.12 -9.07 -3.25
C VAL A 538 22.95 -8.88 -4.52
N GLN A 539 22.34 -9.08 -5.68
CA GLN A 539 22.94 -8.80 -6.98
C GLN A 539 22.65 -7.36 -7.41
N THR A 540 23.67 -6.64 -7.84
CA THR A 540 23.55 -5.23 -8.25
C THR A 540 24.68 -4.79 -9.17
N PHE A 541 24.41 -3.83 -10.05
CA PHE A 541 25.40 -3.07 -10.81
C PHE A 541 25.92 -1.83 -10.05
N GLN A 542 25.32 -1.52 -8.89
CA GLN A 542 25.66 -0.37 -8.04
C GLN A 542 25.99 -0.80 -6.60
N PRO A 543 27.06 -1.61 -6.37
CA PRO A 543 27.38 -2.14 -5.04
C PRO A 543 27.66 -1.05 -4.00
N ASP A 544 28.09 0.12 -4.43
CA ASP A 544 28.44 1.26 -3.59
C ASP A 544 27.25 2.18 -3.28
N ALA A 545 26.03 1.82 -3.72
CA ALA A 545 24.81 2.58 -3.40
C ALA A 545 24.53 2.50 -1.88
N ARG A 546 24.27 3.65 -1.25
CA ARG A 546 24.04 3.77 0.20
C ARG A 546 23.00 2.76 0.72
N ALA A 547 21.87 2.62 0.02
CA ALA A 547 20.83 1.68 0.39
C ALA A 547 21.35 0.24 0.50
N ILE A 548 22.29 -0.17 -0.37
CA ILE A 548 22.90 -1.49 -0.38
C ILE A 548 23.93 -1.61 0.75
N GLU A 549 24.82 -0.63 0.89
CA GLU A 549 25.83 -0.64 1.94
C GLU A 549 25.25 -0.76 3.35
N TYR A 550 24.26 0.09 3.67
CA TYR A 550 23.62 0.09 5.00
C TYR A 550 22.75 -1.16 5.21
N ALA A 551 22.05 -1.65 4.17
CA ALA A 551 21.31 -2.90 4.27
C ALA A 551 22.23 -4.10 4.50
N ALA A 552 23.39 -4.14 3.86
CA ALA A 552 24.39 -5.20 4.05
C ALA A 552 24.95 -5.25 5.48
N ARG A 553 25.02 -4.10 6.15
CA ARG A 553 25.46 -3.99 7.56
C ARG A 553 24.30 -4.09 8.57
N HIS A 554 23.05 -4.20 8.09
CA HIS A 554 21.83 -4.10 8.92
C HIS A 554 21.74 -2.79 9.72
N ASP A 555 22.32 -1.71 9.21
CA ASP A 555 22.38 -0.43 9.90
C ASP A 555 21.23 0.50 9.48
N VAL A 556 20.09 0.33 10.14
CA VAL A 556 18.90 1.16 9.95
C VAL A 556 19.14 2.61 10.39
N SER A 557 19.82 2.78 11.54
CA SER A 557 20.05 4.10 12.13
C SER A 557 20.97 4.95 11.26
N GLY A 558 22.06 4.35 10.74
CA GLY A 558 23.00 5.03 9.85
C GLY A 558 22.35 5.43 8.52
N PHE A 559 21.55 4.53 7.91
CA PHE A 559 20.81 4.86 6.70
C PHE A 559 19.86 6.03 6.92
N LEU A 560 19.03 5.98 7.98
CA LEU A 560 18.06 7.02 8.27
C LEU A 560 18.71 8.36 8.63
N ALA A 561 19.87 8.36 9.32
CA ALA A 561 20.60 9.59 9.62
C ALA A 561 21.02 10.32 8.32
N GLY A 562 21.65 9.63 7.38
CA GLY A 562 22.06 10.21 6.11
C GLY A 562 20.88 10.58 5.20
N GLU A 563 19.80 9.78 5.22
CA GLU A 563 18.59 10.06 4.44
C GLU A 563 17.87 11.32 4.94
N ARG A 564 17.77 11.50 6.27
CA ARG A 564 17.19 12.68 6.89
C ARG A 564 17.95 13.95 6.54
N GLU A 565 19.29 13.93 6.59
CA GLU A 565 20.12 15.09 6.24
C GLU A 565 19.85 15.51 4.79
N ARG A 566 19.92 14.58 3.85
CA ARG A 566 19.61 14.85 2.44
C ARG A 566 18.21 15.43 2.23
N ARG A 567 17.19 14.92 2.95
CA ARG A 567 15.82 15.44 2.86
C ARG A 567 15.68 16.83 3.49
N ARG A 568 16.44 17.14 4.54
CA ARG A 568 16.45 18.48 5.13
C ARG A 568 17.00 19.48 4.14
N GLU A 569 18.16 19.21 3.55
CA GLU A 569 18.78 20.07 2.54
C GLU A 569 17.87 20.32 1.33
N LEU A 570 17.23 19.29 0.83
CA LEU A 570 16.37 19.35 -0.34
C LEU A 570 14.93 19.81 -0.04
N GLY A 571 14.55 19.98 1.22
CA GLY A 571 13.19 20.33 1.61
C GLY A 571 12.16 19.27 1.21
N TYR A 572 12.42 17.99 1.54
CA TYR A 572 11.49 16.87 1.38
C TYR A 572 10.91 16.42 2.74
N PRO A 573 9.82 15.61 2.75
CA PRO A 573 9.32 15.02 3.98
C PRO A 573 10.42 14.24 4.72
N PRO A 574 10.53 14.39 6.05
CA PRO A 574 9.59 15.00 7.00
C PRO A 574 9.67 16.53 7.16
N PHE A 575 10.65 17.21 6.61
CA PHE A 575 10.92 18.63 6.87
C PHE A 575 9.97 19.57 6.14
N ARG A 576 9.48 19.16 4.98
CA ARG A 576 8.39 19.83 4.25
C ARG A 576 7.44 18.79 3.67
N HIS A 577 6.17 19.11 3.66
CA HIS A 577 5.16 18.30 2.98
C HIS A 577 5.15 18.56 1.48
N LEU A 578 4.69 17.57 0.73
CA LEU A 578 4.46 17.68 -0.71
C LEU A 578 2.97 17.70 -1.00
N VAL A 579 2.52 18.71 -1.77
CA VAL A 579 1.16 18.71 -2.31
C VAL A 579 1.26 18.71 -3.82
N ARG A 580 0.79 17.62 -4.44
CA ARG A 580 0.85 17.40 -5.88
C ARG A 580 -0.53 17.54 -6.51
N VAL A 581 -0.62 18.22 -7.65
CA VAL A 581 -1.78 18.11 -8.55
C VAL A 581 -1.36 17.43 -9.83
N VAL A 582 -2.08 16.38 -10.20
CA VAL A 582 -1.92 15.72 -11.50
C VAL A 582 -3.13 16.04 -12.35
N ALA A 583 -2.93 16.70 -13.47
CA ALA A 583 -3.96 16.96 -14.49
C ALA A 583 -3.81 15.97 -15.65
N SER A 584 -4.94 15.57 -16.28
CA SER A 584 -4.92 14.67 -17.43
C SER A 584 -6.06 14.96 -18.42
N ALA A 585 -5.76 14.93 -19.72
CA ALA A 585 -6.72 15.16 -20.80
C ALA A 585 -6.35 14.33 -22.05
N PRO A 586 -7.26 14.19 -23.04
CA PRO A 586 -6.95 13.57 -24.32
C PRO A 586 -5.85 14.29 -25.10
N GLY A 587 -5.80 15.63 -25.01
CA GLY A 587 -4.77 16.45 -25.67
C GLY A 587 -3.65 16.88 -24.72
N PRO A 588 -2.43 17.16 -25.25
CA PRO A 588 -1.25 17.48 -24.44
C PRO A 588 -1.30 18.85 -23.78
N THR A 589 -1.95 19.84 -24.40
CA THR A 589 -1.90 21.26 -23.98
C THR A 589 -2.78 21.55 -22.77
N ALA A 590 -3.96 20.93 -22.70
CA ALA A 590 -4.96 21.24 -21.67
C ALA A 590 -4.49 20.98 -20.23
N PRO A 591 -3.78 19.86 -19.91
CA PRO A 591 -3.25 19.64 -18.57
C PRO A 591 -2.22 20.70 -18.14
N VAL A 592 -1.31 21.06 -19.05
CA VAL A 592 -0.26 22.06 -18.78
C VAL A 592 -0.88 23.43 -18.56
N ARG A 593 -1.82 23.86 -19.41
CA ARG A 593 -2.52 25.15 -19.27
C ARG A 593 -3.24 25.27 -17.93
N LEU A 594 -4.04 24.25 -17.56
CA LEU A 594 -4.73 24.23 -16.26
C LEU A 594 -3.75 24.40 -15.09
N LEU A 595 -2.63 23.67 -15.13
CA LEU A 595 -1.65 23.71 -14.03
C LEU A 595 -0.85 25.02 -14.02
N THR A 596 -0.63 25.67 -15.16
CA THR A 596 -0.06 27.01 -15.25
C THR A 596 -1.01 28.05 -14.61
N GLU A 597 -2.29 28.04 -15.00
CA GLU A 597 -3.31 28.92 -14.40
C GLU A 597 -3.43 28.67 -12.88
N LEU A 598 -3.37 27.41 -12.46
CA LEU A 598 -3.40 27.04 -11.05
C LEU A 598 -2.18 27.57 -10.29
N ARG A 599 -0.97 27.43 -10.84
CA ARG A 599 0.28 27.95 -10.27
C ARG A 599 0.21 29.47 -10.09
N ASP A 600 -0.19 30.17 -11.14
CA ASP A 600 -0.23 31.64 -11.16
C ASP A 600 -1.27 32.19 -10.16
N ARG A 601 -2.42 31.52 -10.01
CA ARG A 601 -3.45 31.87 -9.03
C ARG A 601 -3.11 31.49 -7.59
N LEU A 602 -2.31 30.47 -7.38
CA LEU A 602 -1.84 30.09 -6.04
C LEU A 602 -0.86 31.13 -5.50
N GLY A 603 0.07 31.62 -6.34
CA GLY A 603 1.05 32.62 -5.97
C GLY A 603 1.98 32.19 -4.83
N GLU A 604 2.13 30.88 -4.59
CA GLU A 604 2.94 30.35 -3.49
C GLU A 604 4.40 30.17 -3.95
N PRO A 605 5.38 30.48 -3.09
CA PRO A 605 6.78 30.14 -3.34
C PRO A 605 6.96 28.61 -3.34
N ASN A 606 8.01 28.12 -3.95
CA ASN A 606 8.36 26.69 -3.99
C ASN A 606 7.35 25.79 -4.73
N LEU A 607 6.72 26.33 -5.78
CA LEU A 607 5.97 25.55 -6.75
C LEU A 607 6.92 25.04 -7.85
N LEU A 608 6.89 23.74 -8.11
CA LEU A 608 7.68 23.06 -9.13
C LEU A 608 6.76 22.60 -10.26
N GLY A 609 7.07 22.97 -11.48
CA GLY A 609 6.27 22.65 -12.66
C GLY A 609 5.41 23.83 -13.17
N PRO A 610 4.46 23.58 -14.10
CA PRO A 610 3.99 22.26 -14.52
C PRO A 610 5.03 21.44 -15.32
N ALA A 611 5.15 20.16 -14.97
CA ALA A 611 6.02 19.21 -15.63
C ALA A 611 5.19 18.11 -16.32
N PRO A 612 5.53 17.73 -17.57
CA PRO A 612 4.84 16.63 -18.26
C PRO A 612 5.14 15.29 -17.58
N LEU A 613 4.14 14.40 -17.57
CA LEU A 613 4.27 13.02 -17.15
C LEU A 613 4.01 12.08 -18.32
N LEU A 614 4.46 10.84 -18.20
CA LEU A 614 4.15 9.78 -19.17
C LEU A 614 2.65 9.69 -19.42
N ARG A 615 2.25 9.52 -20.67
CA ARG A 615 0.87 9.29 -21.07
C ARG A 615 0.34 7.99 -20.45
N LEU A 616 -0.91 7.99 -20.02
CA LEU A 616 -1.54 6.85 -19.37
C LEU A 616 -2.98 6.68 -19.87
N ARG A 617 -3.34 5.49 -20.36
CA ARG A 617 -4.69 5.16 -20.85
C ARG A 617 -5.19 6.19 -21.88
N GLY A 618 -4.36 6.54 -22.85
CA GLY A 618 -4.67 7.51 -23.89
C GLY A 618 -4.68 8.97 -23.45
N ARG A 619 -4.37 9.28 -22.18
CA ARG A 619 -4.44 10.64 -21.64
C ARG A 619 -3.05 11.22 -21.44
N HIS A 620 -2.83 12.42 -21.96
CA HIS A 620 -1.67 13.24 -21.63
C HIS A 620 -1.78 13.75 -20.20
N ARG A 621 -0.67 13.78 -19.49
CA ARG A 621 -0.62 14.13 -18.06
C ARG A 621 0.43 15.18 -17.80
N ALA A 622 0.16 16.06 -16.84
CA ALA A 622 1.14 16.97 -16.27
C ALA A 622 0.95 17.06 -14.76
N GLN A 623 2.00 17.47 -14.06
CA GLN A 623 1.96 17.65 -12.61
C GLN A 623 2.47 19.03 -12.20
N LEU A 624 1.91 19.55 -11.11
CA LEU A 624 2.39 20.68 -10.34
C LEU A 624 2.64 20.22 -8.91
N LEU A 625 3.78 20.53 -8.33
CA LEU A 625 4.18 20.13 -6.99
C LEU A 625 4.48 21.35 -6.13
N ALA A 626 3.92 21.40 -4.94
CA ALA A 626 4.22 22.39 -3.91
C ALA A 626 4.99 21.74 -2.76
N LYS A 627 6.08 22.37 -2.29
CA LYS A 627 6.76 22.05 -1.03
C LYS A 627 6.28 23.05 0.03
N THR A 628 5.68 22.55 1.13
CA THR A 628 4.98 23.42 2.09
C THR A 628 5.06 22.88 3.52
N GLU A 629 4.94 23.77 4.49
CA GLU A 629 4.75 23.41 5.91
C GLU A 629 3.26 23.26 6.28
N ARG A 630 2.35 23.73 5.42
CA ARG A 630 0.91 23.73 5.67
C ARG A 630 0.14 23.00 4.56
N PRO A 631 0.27 21.66 4.47
CA PRO A 631 -0.26 20.90 3.34
C PRO A 631 -1.78 21.01 3.20
N GLY A 632 -2.54 21.01 4.29
CA GLY A 632 -4.00 21.16 4.24
C GLY A 632 -4.45 22.52 3.67
N ARG A 633 -3.74 23.62 4.00
CA ARG A 633 -4.03 24.94 3.42
C ARG A 633 -3.84 24.95 1.90
N ILE A 634 -2.71 24.42 1.44
CA ILE A 634 -2.40 24.37 0.01
C ILE A 634 -3.35 23.43 -0.73
N ALA A 635 -3.60 22.24 -0.18
CA ALA A 635 -4.52 21.28 -0.77
C ALA A 635 -5.96 21.82 -0.85
N GLY A 636 -6.44 22.49 0.20
CA GLY A 636 -7.74 23.16 0.22
C GLY A 636 -7.85 24.23 -0.86
N ARG A 637 -6.86 25.13 -0.94
CA ARG A 637 -6.84 26.17 -1.97
C ARG A 637 -6.75 25.61 -3.40
N MET A 638 -5.95 24.59 -3.62
CA MET A 638 -5.92 23.88 -4.90
C MET A 638 -7.30 23.27 -5.23
N ALA A 639 -7.96 22.64 -4.26
CA ALA A 639 -9.29 22.04 -4.44
C ALA A 639 -10.37 23.09 -4.75
N GLU A 640 -10.33 24.26 -4.12
CA GLU A 640 -11.23 25.40 -4.41
C GLU A 640 -11.06 25.90 -5.84
N LEU A 641 -9.80 26.15 -6.27
CA LEU A 641 -9.49 26.60 -7.62
C LEU A 641 -9.90 25.58 -8.68
N LEU A 642 -9.69 24.29 -8.42
CA LEU A 642 -10.16 23.21 -9.30
C LEU A 642 -11.70 23.09 -9.32
N SER A 643 -12.36 23.38 -8.22
CA SER A 643 -13.82 23.38 -8.13
C SER A 643 -14.43 24.52 -8.95
N SER A 644 -13.86 25.72 -8.90
CA SER A 644 -14.28 26.84 -9.75
C SER A 644 -14.03 26.59 -11.24
N ALA A 645 -12.98 25.83 -11.60
CA ALA A 645 -12.66 25.43 -12.96
C ALA A 645 -13.48 24.21 -13.46
N ALA A 646 -14.22 23.52 -12.58
CA ALA A 646 -14.88 22.25 -12.90
C ALA A 646 -15.83 22.28 -14.12
N PRO A 647 -16.61 23.35 -14.40
CA PRO A 647 -17.43 23.40 -15.61
C PRO A 647 -16.60 23.40 -16.90
N ALA A 648 -15.51 24.16 -16.94
CA ALA A 648 -14.60 24.20 -18.08
C ALA A 648 -13.83 22.88 -18.24
N MET A 649 -13.39 22.30 -17.15
CA MET A 649 -12.72 20.99 -17.13
C MET A 649 -13.60 19.88 -17.72
N ARG A 650 -14.90 19.84 -17.36
CA ARG A 650 -15.84 18.86 -17.92
C ARG A 650 -15.99 18.98 -19.44
N ARG A 651 -16.13 20.22 -19.95
CA ARG A 651 -16.24 20.45 -21.40
C ARG A 651 -14.99 20.00 -22.17
N ALA A 652 -13.81 20.08 -21.55
CA ALA A 652 -12.53 19.70 -22.14
C ALA A 652 -12.12 18.24 -21.84
N ASP A 653 -12.96 17.43 -21.25
CA ASP A 653 -12.59 16.10 -20.68
C ASP A 653 -11.27 16.15 -19.88
N LEU A 654 -11.10 17.20 -19.10
CA LEU A 654 -9.92 17.44 -18.27
C LEU A 654 -10.20 16.97 -16.85
N ARG A 655 -9.30 16.17 -16.28
CA ARG A 655 -9.38 15.67 -14.91
C ARG A 655 -8.20 16.17 -14.13
N ALA A 656 -8.41 16.51 -12.87
CA ALA A 656 -7.34 16.87 -11.96
C ALA A 656 -7.58 16.27 -10.57
N VAL A 657 -6.48 15.86 -9.92
CA VAL A 657 -6.50 15.24 -8.61
C VAL A 657 -5.42 15.85 -7.73
N VAL A 658 -5.81 16.24 -6.52
CA VAL A 658 -4.89 16.70 -5.47
C VAL A 658 -4.41 15.51 -4.66
N ASP A 659 -3.14 15.50 -4.29
CA ASP A 659 -2.50 14.45 -3.53
C ASP A 659 -1.50 15.03 -2.53
N VAL A 660 -1.77 14.86 -1.24
CA VAL A 660 -0.90 15.32 -0.15
C VAL A 660 0.04 14.18 0.23
N ASP A 661 1.33 14.44 0.31
CA ASP A 661 2.40 13.48 0.59
C ASP A 661 2.28 12.20 -0.27
N PRO A 662 2.40 12.36 -1.61
CA PRO A 662 2.33 11.21 -2.51
C PRO A 662 3.43 10.20 -2.22
N GLN A 663 3.13 8.92 -2.34
CA GLN A 663 4.10 7.83 -2.12
C GLN A 663 5.02 7.60 -3.34
N SER A 664 4.72 8.22 -4.47
CA SER A 664 5.57 8.24 -5.67
C SER A 664 5.34 9.55 -6.42
N LEU A 665 6.39 10.10 -7.01
CA LEU A 665 6.34 11.32 -7.83
C LEU A 665 6.19 11.04 -9.33
#